data_7cfeeacf63f4d85791a6cc21441a8d80
#
_entry.id   7cfeeacf63f4d85791a6cc21441a8d80
#
_cell.length_a   1.000
_cell.length_b   1.000
_cell.length_c   1.000
_cell.angle_alpha   90.00
_cell.angle_beta   90.00
_cell.angle_gamma   90.00
#
_symmetry.space_group_name_H-M   'P 1'
#
loop_
_entity.id
_entity.type
_entity.pdbx_description
1 polymer ?
#
loop_
_entity_poly.entity_id
_entity_poly.type
_entity_poly.pdbx_seq_one_letter_code
_entity_poly.pdbx_strand_id
1 'polypeptide(L)'
;MAEALSVIPPAVLRNLADKLYEKRKNAALEVEGIVKQLASAGDHDRIVAVISLLTTEFTYSPQANHRKGGLISLAAATVGLTIEAAQHLELIVPPVLNSFADQDSRVRYYACEALYNIAKVVRGDFIIFFNQIFDALCKLSADSDANVQSAAHLLDRLVKDIVTESDQFSIEEFIPLLRERMNVLNPYVRQFLVGWITVLDSVPDIDMLGFLPDFLDGLFNMLSDSSHEIRQQADSALSEFLQEIKNSPSVDYGRMAEILVQRAGSPDEFTRLTAITWINEFVKLGGDQLVPYYADILGAILPCISDKEEKIRVVARETNEELRGIKADPADAFDVGAILSIARRQLSSEWEATRIEALHWMSTLLSRHRSEVLIFLNDIXDTLLKALSDSSDKVVLLVLDVHACIARDPLHFRQLVAFLVHSFQLDNSLLEKRGALIIRRLCVLLNAERVYRELSAILEGESDLEFASIMVQALNLILLTSSELSEIRDLLKQSLVTPSGKDLYDALYASWCHSPMAIISLCFLAQTYQHASTVIQSLVEEDINVKLLVQLDKLIRLMETPIFAYLRLQLLEPGRYIWLFKALYGLLMLLPQQSSAFKILKTRLKAVPSYSNSGEQLKRTSSGDPYQFHSVPDGFRTIEDGVVVAEDGGSSRNGINFAARLQQFQQMQRQHRVLAKTRAKSRNISTSSTKEPKREEEPIRAQSVERNVPSRSFKRGLGKLRL
;
A
#
# COMPACT_ATOMS: atom_id res chain seq x y z
N MET A 1 -32.48 -63.81 25.60
CA MET A 1 -33.67 -63.73 24.75
C MET A 1 -34.85 -64.46 25.37
N ALA A 2 -34.60 -65.68 25.92
CA ALA A 2 -35.69 -66.44 26.53
C ALA A 2 -36.34 -65.74 27.72
N GLU A 3 -35.54 -65.02 28.50
CA GLU A 3 -36.08 -64.24 29.61
C GLU A 3 -37.01 -63.13 29.16
N ALA A 4 -36.63 -62.47 28.04
CA ALA A 4 -37.48 -61.43 27.52
C ALA A 4 -38.80 -61.98 26.97
N LEU A 5 -38.74 -63.12 26.31
CA LEU A 5 -39.93 -63.74 25.76
C LEU A 5 -40.89 -64.23 26.86
N SER A 6 -40.37 -64.48 28.09
CA SER A 6 -41.21 -64.91 29.18
C SER A 6 -42.05 -63.78 29.78
N VAL A 7 -41.68 -62.46 29.50
CA VAL A 7 -42.42 -61.35 30.09
C VAL A 7 -43.15 -60.53 29.02
N ILE A 8 -42.75 -60.58 27.75
CA ILE A 8 -43.44 -59.85 26.68
C ILE A 8 -44.37 -60.78 25.92
N PRO A 9 -45.66 -60.58 25.91
CA PRO A 9 -46.57 -61.43 25.15
C PRO A 9 -46.25 -61.41 23.65
N PRO A 10 -46.41 -62.57 22.95
CA PRO A 10 -46.14 -62.65 21.52
C PRO A 10 -47.00 -61.66 20.70
N ALA A 11 -48.20 -61.37 21.15
CA ALA A 11 -49.08 -60.44 20.44
C ALA A 11 -48.48 -59.04 20.45
N VAL A 12 -47.82 -58.67 21.57
CA VAL A 12 -47.15 -57.37 21.64
C VAL A 12 -45.99 -57.28 20.63
N LEU A 13 -45.23 -58.36 20.54
CA LEU A 13 -44.12 -58.41 19.59
C LEU A 13 -44.63 -58.35 18.15
N ARG A 14 -45.70 -59.01 17.83
CA ARG A 14 -46.27 -58.94 16.47
C ARG A 14 -46.75 -57.53 16.18
N ASN A 15 -47.44 -56.89 17.12
CA ASN A 15 -47.94 -55.52 16.92
C ASN A 15 -46.84 -54.51 16.80
N LEU A 16 -45.70 -54.69 17.45
CA LEU A 16 -44.54 -53.80 17.28
C LEU A 16 -44.06 -53.74 15.84
N ALA A 17 -44.24 -54.82 15.09
CA ALA A 17 -43.80 -54.90 13.71
C ALA A 17 -44.93 -54.61 12.73
N ASP A 18 -46.11 -54.25 13.19
CA ASP A 18 -47.26 -53.99 12.34
C ASP A 18 -47.02 -52.80 11.44
N LYS A 19 -47.65 -52.81 10.27
CA LYS A 19 -47.54 -51.66 9.35
C LYS A 19 -48.33 -50.47 9.82
N LEU A 20 -49.30 -50.63 10.74
CA LEU A 20 -50.10 -49.56 11.26
C LEU A 20 -49.45 -48.91 12.46
N TYR A 21 -49.32 -47.60 12.40
CA TYR A 21 -48.68 -46.87 13.51
C TYR A 21 -49.39 -47.07 14.84
N GLU A 22 -50.75 -47.08 14.84
CA GLU A 22 -51.50 -47.20 16.10
C GLU A 22 -51.21 -48.52 16.80
N LYS A 23 -51.05 -49.62 16.04
CA LYS A 23 -50.71 -50.89 16.64
C LYS A 23 -49.29 -50.90 17.23
N ARG A 24 -48.35 -50.27 16.49
CA ARG A 24 -46.99 -50.17 16.99
C ARG A 24 -46.94 -49.37 18.29
N LYS A 25 -47.70 -48.23 18.29
CA LYS A 25 -47.74 -47.33 19.44
C LYS A 25 -48.36 -48.05 20.67
N ASN A 26 -49.47 -48.74 20.48
CA ASN A 26 -50.13 -49.43 21.58
C ASN A 26 -49.25 -50.57 22.14
N ALA A 27 -48.57 -51.28 21.25
CA ALA A 27 -47.66 -52.32 21.67
C ALA A 27 -46.50 -51.75 22.48
N ALA A 28 -45.98 -50.58 22.05
CA ALA A 28 -44.89 -49.93 22.79
C ALA A 28 -45.39 -49.46 24.17
N LEU A 29 -46.62 -49.01 24.30
CA LEU A 29 -47.16 -48.64 25.59
C LEU A 29 -47.23 -49.86 26.51
N GLU A 30 -47.56 -51.02 25.97
CA GLU A 30 -47.55 -52.25 26.78
C GLU A 30 -46.15 -52.61 27.23
N VAL A 31 -45.15 -52.42 26.35
CA VAL A 31 -43.76 -52.60 26.72
C VAL A 31 -43.39 -51.64 27.86
N GLU A 32 -43.82 -50.41 27.76
CA GLU A 32 -43.59 -49.43 28.83
C GLU A 32 -44.09 -49.95 30.20
N GLY A 33 -45.32 -50.45 30.21
CA GLY A 33 -45.93 -50.99 31.44
C GLY A 33 -45.13 -52.21 31.97
N ILE A 34 -44.73 -53.08 31.07
CA ILE A 34 -43.96 -54.27 31.47
C ILE A 34 -42.62 -53.84 32.08
N VAL A 35 -41.91 -52.96 31.43
CA VAL A 35 -40.59 -52.46 31.90
C VAL A 35 -40.75 -51.77 33.25
N LYS A 36 -41.85 -50.94 33.38
CA LYS A 36 -42.10 -50.23 34.62
C LYS A 36 -42.28 -51.24 35.79
N GLN A 37 -43.01 -52.35 35.55
CA GLN A 37 -43.18 -53.40 36.57
C GLN A 37 -41.87 -54.06 36.91
N LEU A 38 -41.06 -54.34 35.88
CA LEU A 38 -39.77 -54.92 36.11
C LEU A 38 -38.84 -54.04 36.91
N ALA A 39 -38.90 -52.76 36.67
CA ALA A 39 -38.11 -51.77 37.39
C ALA A 39 -38.54 -51.68 38.84
N SER A 40 -39.85 -51.69 39.06
CA SER A 40 -40.40 -51.71 40.45
C SER A 40 -39.94 -52.93 41.22
N ALA A 41 -39.83 -54.09 40.55
CA ALA A 41 -39.39 -55.35 41.16
C ALA A 41 -37.88 -55.41 41.27
N GLY A 42 -37.15 -54.47 40.72
CA GLY A 42 -35.69 -54.51 40.75
C GLY A 42 -35.07 -55.59 39.87
N ASP A 43 -35.82 -56.09 38.88
CA ASP A 43 -35.41 -57.21 38.04
C ASP A 43 -34.60 -56.64 36.82
N HIS A 44 -33.37 -56.28 37.10
CA HIS A 44 -32.55 -55.60 36.03
C HIS A 44 -32.10 -56.64 34.99
N ASP A 45 -31.99 -57.92 35.34
CA ASP A 45 -31.60 -58.92 34.34
C ASP A 45 -32.65 -59.02 33.24
N ARG A 46 -33.94 -59.01 33.62
CA ARG A 46 -35.01 -59.11 32.64
C ARG A 46 -35.17 -57.80 31.88
N ILE A 47 -34.88 -56.63 32.49
CA ILE A 47 -34.88 -55.35 31.81
C ILE A 47 -33.82 -55.41 30.70
N VAL A 48 -32.60 -55.86 31.01
CA VAL A 48 -31.54 -55.97 30.03
C VAL A 48 -31.96 -56.94 28.91
N ALA A 49 -32.62 -58.04 29.25
CA ALA A 49 -33.08 -59.01 28.25
C ALA A 49 -34.11 -58.39 27.32
N VAL A 50 -35.05 -57.59 27.88
CA VAL A 50 -36.07 -56.90 27.04
C VAL A 50 -35.42 -55.95 26.13
N ILE A 51 -34.50 -55.10 26.62
CA ILE A 51 -33.80 -54.12 25.77
C ILE A 51 -33.03 -54.83 24.67
N SER A 52 -32.34 -55.91 25.01
CA SER A 52 -31.59 -56.69 24.00
C SER A 52 -32.51 -57.23 22.91
N LEU A 53 -33.68 -57.74 23.31
CA LEU A 53 -34.63 -58.25 22.33
C LEU A 53 -35.12 -57.13 21.40
N LEU A 54 -35.49 -56.00 21.97
CA LEU A 54 -35.94 -54.86 21.16
C LEU A 54 -34.84 -54.38 20.23
N THR A 55 -33.59 -54.47 20.62
CA THR A 55 -32.47 -54.05 19.82
C THR A 55 -32.19 -55.02 18.68
N THR A 56 -31.96 -56.30 19.04
CA THR A 56 -31.51 -57.27 18.04
C THR A 56 -32.61 -57.69 17.07
N GLU A 57 -33.81 -57.89 17.54
CA GLU A 57 -34.90 -58.40 16.72
C GLU A 57 -35.71 -57.30 16.06
N PHE A 58 -35.65 -56.07 16.53
CA PHE A 58 -36.46 -55.01 15.99
C PHE A 58 -35.63 -53.87 15.44
N THR A 59 -34.86 -53.18 16.27
CA THR A 59 -34.13 -52.00 15.82
C THR A 59 -33.13 -52.32 14.70
N TYR A 60 -32.49 -53.49 14.76
CA TYR A 60 -31.51 -53.89 13.74
C TYR A 60 -32.12 -54.86 12.72
N SER A 61 -33.44 -55.03 12.72
CA SER A 61 -34.11 -55.89 11.76
C SER A 61 -33.94 -55.36 10.33
N PRO A 62 -33.87 -56.26 9.34
CA PRO A 62 -33.88 -55.80 7.96
C PRO A 62 -35.20 -55.19 7.49
N GLN A 63 -36.29 -55.40 8.22
CA GLN A 63 -37.60 -54.88 7.85
C GLN A 63 -37.85 -53.53 8.53
N ALA A 64 -38.29 -52.55 7.71
CA ALA A 64 -38.47 -51.17 8.24
C ALA A 64 -39.51 -51.08 9.34
N ASN A 65 -40.60 -51.83 9.23
CA ASN A 65 -41.64 -51.80 10.26
C ASN A 65 -41.15 -52.31 11.59
N HIS A 66 -40.27 -53.34 11.54
CA HIS A 66 -39.62 -53.81 12.77
C HIS A 66 -38.74 -52.75 13.38
N ARG A 67 -37.95 -52.05 12.52
CA ARG A 67 -37.09 -51.00 13.00
C ARG A 67 -37.87 -49.87 13.66
N LYS A 68 -39.00 -49.49 13.03
CA LYS A 68 -39.86 -48.45 13.60
C LYS A 68 -40.38 -48.87 14.96
N GLY A 69 -40.85 -50.14 15.06
CA GLY A 69 -41.34 -50.65 16.34
C GLY A 69 -40.28 -50.69 17.40
N GLY A 70 -39.07 -51.08 17.01
CA GLY A 70 -37.95 -51.10 17.94
C GLY A 70 -37.65 -49.74 18.51
N LEU A 71 -37.70 -48.72 17.68
CA LEU A 71 -37.40 -47.35 18.14
C LEU A 71 -38.47 -46.84 19.09
N ILE A 72 -39.75 -47.02 18.75
CA ILE A 72 -40.86 -46.61 19.62
C ILE A 72 -40.77 -47.33 20.95
N SER A 73 -40.48 -48.64 20.93
CA SER A 73 -40.46 -49.44 22.15
C SER A 73 -39.27 -49.13 23.02
N LEU A 74 -38.11 -48.81 22.44
CA LEU A 74 -36.96 -48.42 23.25
C LEU A 74 -37.25 -47.12 23.99
N ALA A 75 -37.89 -46.14 23.31
CA ALA A 75 -38.30 -44.92 23.98
C ALA A 75 -39.32 -45.21 25.08
N ALA A 76 -40.27 -46.09 24.80
CA ALA A 76 -41.28 -46.49 25.79
C ALA A 76 -40.65 -47.17 27.00
N ALA A 77 -39.69 -48.06 26.76
CA ALA A 77 -38.95 -48.68 27.84
C ALA A 77 -38.24 -47.70 28.73
N THR A 78 -37.66 -46.67 28.11
CA THR A 78 -36.99 -45.59 28.85
C THR A 78 -37.97 -44.82 29.72
N VAL A 79 -39.14 -44.53 29.19
CA VAL A 79 -40.17 -43.87 29.98
C VAL A 79 -40.58 -44.73 31.14
N GLY A 80 -40.74 -46.02 30.94
CA GLY A 80 -41.10 -46.96 31.99
C GLY A 80 -40.03 -47.09 33.09
N LEU A 81 -38.78 -46.95 32.70
CA LEU A 81 -37.66 -47.03 33.65
C LEU A 81 -37.56 -45.77 34.52
N THR A 82 -38.00 -44.65 34.01
CA THR A 82 -37.88 -43.34 34.65
C THR A 82 -36.42 -43.09 35.06
N ILE A 83 -36.15 -42.78 36.32
CA ILE A 83 -34.79 -42.44 36.75
C ILE A 83 -33.81 -43.60 36.60
N GLU A 84 -34.29 -44.84 36.59
CA GLU A 84 -33.39 -46.02 36.42
C GLU A 84 -32.91 -46.16 34.98
N ALA A 85 -33.48 -45.39 34.06
CA ALA A 85 -33.07 -45.46 32.65
C ALA A 85 -31.59 -45.11 32.48
N ALA A 86 -31.05 -44.25 33.35
CA ALA A 86 -29.63 -43.88 33.26
C ALA A 86 -28.70 -45.08 33.34
N GLN A 87 -29.08 -46.11 34.08
CA GLN A 87 -28.26 -47.31 34.21
C GLN A 87 -28.20 -48.11 32.93
N HIS A 88 -29.16 -47.95 32.04
CA HIS A 88 -29.31 -48.76 30.84
C HIS A 88 -29.05 -47.96 29.55
N LEU A 89 -28.60 -46.72 29.67
CA LEU A 89 -28.44 -45.88 28.48
C LEU A 89 -27.44 -46.43 27.47
N GLU A 90 -26.41 -47.11 27.97
CA GLU A 90 -25.40 -47.67 27.05
C GLU A 90 -25.97 -48.79 26.21
N LEU A 91 -27.12 -49.38 26.61
CA LEU A 91 -27.82 -50.37 25.82
C LEU A 91 -28.90 -49.75 24.94
N ILE A 92 -29.51 -48.67 25.43
CA ILE A 92 -30.67 -48.06 24.76
C ILE A 92 -30.25 -47.10 23.64
N VAL A 93 -29.28 -46.22 23.88
CA VAL A 93 -28.97 -45.11 22.97
C VAL A 93 -28.25 -45.56 21.69
N PRO A 94 -27.26 -46.46 21.72
CA PRO A 94 -26.56 -46.80 20.49
C PRO A 94 -27.45 -47.34 19.38
N PRO A 95 -28.46 -48.19 19.61
CA PRO A 95 -29.34 -48.58 18.49
C PRO A 95 -30.09 -47.40 17.89
N VAL A 96 -30.50 -46.45 18.71
CA VAL A 96 -31.19 -45.24 18.21
C VAL A 96 -30.25 -44.41 17.38
N LEU A 97 -29.00 -44.23 17.83
CA LEU A 97 -28.01 -43.49 17.05
C LEU A 97 -27.75 -44.16 15.70
N ASN A 98 -27.69 -45.47 15.67
CA ASN A 98 -27.49 -46.18 14.42
C ASN A 98 -28.64 -45.92 13.45
N SER A 99 -29.85 -45.74 13.95
CA SER A 99 -31.03 -45.51 13.11
C SER A 99 -31.06 -44.13 12.47
N PHE A 100 -30.26 -43.19 12.96
CA PHE A 100 -30.19 -41.86 12.30
C PHE A 100 -29.61 -41.94 10.89
N ALA A 101 -28.86 -43.01 10.60
CA ALA A 101 -28.30 -43.19 9.25
C ALA A 101 -29.10 -44.18 8.43
N ASP A 102 -30.30 -44.52 8.84
CA ASP A 102 -31.14 -45.50 8.14
C ASP A 102 -31.50 -45.00 6.73
N GLN A 103 -31.63 -45.91 5.79
CA GLN A 103 -32.02 -45.57 4.43
C GLN A 103 -33.47 -45.10 4.35
N ASP A 104 -34.31 -45.59 5.24
CA ASP A 104 -35.75 -45.25 5.27
C ASP A 104 -35.91 -43.95 6.06
N SER A 105 -36.46 -42.91 5.43
CA SER A 105 -36.65 -41.62 6.07
C SER A 105 -37.61 -41.69 7.25
N ARG A 106 -38.60 -42.58 7.20
CA ARG A 106 -39.51 -42.71 8.33
C ARG A 106 -38.81 -43.33 9.54
N VAL A 107 -37.86 -44.25 9.30
CA VAL A 107 -37.06 -44.75 10.39
C VAL A 107 -36.21 -43.66 11.00
N ARG A 108 -35.60 -42.81 10.17
CA ARG A 108 -34.85 -41.66 10.68
C ARG A 108 -35.74 -40.74 11.51
N TYR A 109 -36.95 -40.53 11.04
CA TYR A 109 -37.91 -39.71 11.78
C TYR A 109 -38.19 -40.28 13.15
N TYR A 110 -38.46 -41.60 13.19
CA TYR A 110 -38.73 -42.27 14.47
C TYR A 110 -37.52 -42.27 15.37
N ALA A 111 -36.34 -42.32 14.82
CA ALA A 111 -35.13 -42.25 15.63
C ALA A 111 -35.05 -40.86 16.32
N CYS A 112 -35.41 -39.82 15.62
CA CYS A 112 -35.44 -38.45 16.21
C CYS A 112 -36.47 -38.43 17.35
N GLU A 113 -37.66 -38.94 17.12
CA GLU A 113 -38.70 -38.99 18.16
C GLU A 113 -38.28 -39.81 19.35
N ALA A 114 -37.65 -40.99 19.07
CA ALA A 114 -37.24 -41.87 20.13
C ALA A 114 -36.18 -41.19 21.02
N LEU A 115 -35.17 -40.57 20.41
CA LEU A 115 -34.15 -39.91 21.20
C LEU A 115 -34.70 -38.70 21.94
N TYR A 116 -35.65 -37.98 21.32
CA TYR A 116 -36.32 -36.88 22.00
C TYR A 116 -36.96 -37.34 23.29
N ASN A 117 -37.74 -38.44 23.22
CA ASN A 117 -38.41 -38.97 24.41
C ASN A 117 -37.43 -39.52 25.43
N ILE A 118 -36.37 -40.16 24.96
CA ILE A 118 -35.34 -40.69 25.86
C ILE A 118 -34.66 -39.51 26.57
N ALA A 119 -34.32 -38.47 25.85
CA ALA A 119 -33.62 -37.31 26.42
C ALA A 119 -34.49 -36.58 27.43
N LYS A 120 -35.79 -36.53 27.20
CA LYS A 120 -36.71 -35.90 28.17
C LYS A 120 -36.71 -36.62 29.50
N VAL A 121 -36.52 -37.93 29.48
CA VAL A 121 -36.49 -38.72 30.71
C VAL A 121 -35.17 -38.59 31.43
N VAL A 122 -34.07 -38.79 30.71
CA VAL A 122 -32.75 -38.91 31.35
C VAL A 122 -32.01 -37.57 31.46
N ARG A 123 -32.39 -36.62 30.66
CA ARG A 123 -31.83 -35.27 30.64
C ARG A 123 -30.29 -35.32 30.66
N GLY A 124 -29.66 -34.73 31.68
CA GLY A 124 -28.21 -34.60 31.69
C GLY A 124 -27.40 -35.88 31.58
N ASP A 125 -28.02 -37.01 31.94
CA ASP A 125 -27.28 -38.29 31.89
C ASP A 125 -26.94 -38.73 30.49
N PHE A 126 -27.61 -38.20 29.44
CA PHE A 126 -27.31 -38.62 28.07
C PHE A 126 -26.16 -37.85 27.45
N ILE A 127 -25.57 -36.91 28.16
CA ILE A 127 -24.48 -36.08 27.62
C ILE A 127 -23.26 -36.90 27.26
N ILE A 128 -23.09 -38.08 27.88
CA ILE A 128 -22.00 -38.96 27.50
C ILE A 128 -22.06 -39.36 26.03
N PHE A 129 -23.22 -39.25 25.39
CA PHE A 129 -23.39 -39.51 23.95
C PHE A 129 -23.43 -38.25 23.13
N PHE A 130 -23.09 -37.10 23.71
CA PHE A 130 -23.32 -35.80 23.05
C PHE A 130 -22.62 -35.69 21.71
N ASN A 131 -21.34 -36.10 21.64
CA ASN A 131 -20.61 -35.92 20.38
C ASN A 131 -21.23 -36.72 19.24
N GLN A 132 -21.68 -37.95 19.57
CA GLN A 132 -22.37 -38.79 18.57
C GLN A 132 -23.71 -38.17 18.17
N ILE A 133 -24.44 -37.63 19.14
CA ILE A 133 -25.74 -36.99 18.88
C ILE A 133 -25.55 -35.74 18.06
N PHE A 134 -24.54 -34.95 18.40
CA PHE A 134 -24.26 -33.73 17.64
C PHE A 134 -23.91 -34.03 16.18
N ASP A 135 -23.08 -35.07 15.99
CA ASP A 135 -22.71 -35.45 14.62
C ASP A 135 -23.94 -35.91 13.83
N ALA A 136 -24.82 -36.68 14.47
CA ALA A 136 -26.05 -37.14 13.82
C ALA A 136 -26.96 -35.96 13.50
N LEU A 137 -27.14 -35.04 14.45
CA LEU A 137 -27.98 -33.84 14.21
C LEU A 137 -27.43 -32.98 13.11
N CYS A 138 -26.10 -32.85 13.04
CA CYS A 138 -25.46 -32.09 11.99
C CYS A 138 -25.85 -32.63 10.63
N LYS A 139 -25.80 -33.94 10.48
CA LYS A 139 -26.17 -34.57 9.20
C LYS A 139 -27.67 -34.47 8.93
N LEU A 140 -28.49 -34.63 9.97
CA LEU A 140 -29.95 -34.60 9.80
C LEU A 140 -30.46 -33.18 9.52
N SER A 141 -29.72 -32.17 9.88
CA SER A 141 -30.14 -30.76 9.58
C SER A 141 -30.25 -30.57 8.09
N ALA A 142 -29.53 -31.34 7.28
CA ALA A 142 -29.57 -31.24 5.81
C ALA A 142 -30.28 -32.47 5.20
N ASP A 143 -31.07 -33.18 5.98
CA ASP A 143 -31.77 -34.39 5.50
C ASP A 143 -32.63 -34.05 4.27
N SER A 144 -32.75 -35.01 3.37
CA SER A 144 -33.58 -34.85 2.16
C SER A 144 -35.07 -34.79 2.48
N ASP A 145 -35.51 -35.34 3.61
CA ASP A 145 -36.91 -35.37 4.02
C ASP A 145 -37.21 -34.24 4.97
N ALA A 146 -38.19 -33.39 4.61
CA ALA A 146 -38.54 -32.25 5.42
C ALA A 146 -39.05 -32.59 6.82
N ASN A 147 -39.74 -33.71 6.91
CA ASN A 147 -40.24 -34.15 8.23
C ASN A 147 -39.09 -34.58 9.13
N VAL A 148 -38.07 -35.20 8.56
CA VAL A 148 -36.87 -35.56 9.34
C VAL A 148 -36.15 -34.29 9.79
N GLN A 149 -36.03 -33.31 8.91
CA GLN A 149 -35.43 -32.03 9.28
C GLN A 149 -36.16 -31.38 10.45
N SER A 150 -37.49 -31.36 10.38
CA SER A 150 -38.29 -30.78 11.47
C SER A 150 -38.13 -31.54 12.79
N ALA A 151 -38.14 -32.85 12.70
CA ALA A 151 -37.96 -33.68 13.90
C ALA A 151 -36.57 -33.47 14.50
N ALA A 152 -35.55 -33.42 13.65
CA ALA A 152 -34.18 -33.15 14.09
C ALA A 152 -34.08 -31.79 14.75
N HIS A 153 -34.78 -30.77 14.19
CA HIS A 153 -34.78 -29.44 14.76
C HIS A 153 -35.38 -29.43 16.17
N LEU A 154 -36.48 -30.12 16.37
CA LEU A 154 -37.08 -30.24 17.71
C LEU A 154 -36.15 -30.94 18.67
N LEU A 155 -35.53 -32.03 18.24
CA LEU A 155 -34.57 -32.73 19.05
C LEU A 155 -33.38 -31.85 19.42
N ASP A 156 -32.90 -31.08 18.42
CA ASP A 156 -31.78 -30.18 18.64
C ASP A 156 -32.09 -29.13 19.71
N ARG A 157 -33.32 -28.59 19.70
CA ARG A 157 -33.71 -27.61 20.70
C ARG A 157 -33.67 -28.22 22.10
N LEU A 158 -34.16 -29.46 22.24
CA LEU A 158 -34.13 -30.13 23.53
C LEU A 158 -32.68 -30.40 23.97
N VAL A 159 -31.84 -30.84 23.03
CA VAL A 159 -30.45 -31.11 23.36
C VAL A 159 -29.75 -29.83 23.82
N LYS A 160 -30.04 -28.72 23.15
CA LYS A 160 -29.51 -27.41 23.56
C LYS A 160 -29.93 -27.07 24.98
N ASP A 161 -31.20 -27.27 25.30
CA ASP A 161 -31.69 -26.98 26.65
C ASP A 161 -30.95 -27.81 27.68
N ILE A 162 -30.75 -29.10 27.38
CA ILE A 162 -30.08 -30.01 28.30
C ILE A 162 -28.63 -29.61 28.49
N VAL A 163 -27.93 -29.26 27.38
CA VAL A 163 -26.53 -28.89 27.46
C VAL A 163 -26.36 -27.59 28.26
N THR A 164 -27.25 -26.60 28.05
CA THR A 164 -27.14 -25.34 28.78
C THR A 164 -27.42 -25.49 30.26
N GLU A 165 -28.21 -26.48 30.65
CA GLU A 165 -28.51 -26.74 32.06
C GLU A 165 -27.49 -27.62 32.74
N SER A 166 -26.68 -28.37 31.97
CA SER A 166 -25.80 -29.40 32.53
C SER A 166 -24.47 -28.81 32.98
N ASP A 167 -23.96 -29.34 34.07
CA ASP A 167 -22.60 -29.05 34.53
C ASP A 167 -21.59 -30.14 34.10
N GLN A 168 -22.05 -31.13 33.35
CA GLN A 168 -21.21 -32.23 32.89
C GLN A 168 -20.73 -32.07 31.46
N PHE A 169 -21.23 -31.05 30.74
CA PHE A 169 -20.85 -30.83 29.37
C PHE A 169 -19.41 -30.27 29.28
N SER A 170 -18.57 -30.91 28.47
CA SER A 170 -17.18 -30.51 28.31
C SER A 170 -17.02 -29.80 26.97
N ILE A 171 -16.81 -28.48 27.03
CA ILE A 171 -16.59 -27.69 25.82
C ILE A 171 -15.26 -28.08 25.16
N GLU A 172 -14.27 -28.49 25.96
CA GLU A 172 -12.97 -28.88 25.43
C GLU A 172 -13.07 -30.10 24.52
N GLU A 173 -13.95 -31.04 24.86
CA GLU A 173 -14.13 -32.21 24.02
C GLU A 173 -14.98 -31.95 22.81
N PHE A 174 -15.81 -30.90 22.85
CA PHE A 174 -16.69 -30.54 21.76
C PHE A 174 -15.99 -29.73 20.67
N ILE A 175 -15.04 -28.87 21.04
CA ILE A 175 -14.41 -27.95 20.09
C ILE A 175 -13.78 -28.66 18.88
N PRO A 176 -13.05 -29.79 19.06
CA PRO A 176 -12.49 -30.46 17.88
C PRO A 176 -13.58 -30.90 16.89
N LEU A 177 -14.71 -31.34 17.39
CA LEU A 177 -15.82 -31.77 16.53
C LEU A 177 -16.40 -30.58 15.80
N LEU A 178 -16.58 -29.45 16.49
CA LEU A 178 -17.07 -28.21 15.88
C LEU A 178 -16.11 -27.73 14.82
N ARG A 179 -14.81 -27.71 15.11
CA ARG A 179 -13.79 -27.28 14.15
C ARG A 179 -13.83 -28.14 12.89
N GLU A 180 -14.01 -29.42 13.04
CA GLU A 180 -14.05 -30.35 11.91
C GLU A 180 -15.24 -30.02 11.00
N ARG A 181 -16.36 -29.61 11.57
CA ARG A 181 -17.60 -29.39 10.81
C ARG A 181 -17.73 -28.00 10.24
N MET A 182 -16.92 -27.04 10.69
CA MET A 182 -17.12 -25.65 10.30
C MET A 182 -16.87 -25.37 8.81
N ASN A 183 -16.16 -26.23 8.12
CA ASN A 183 -15.85 -26.02 6.71
C ASN A 183 -16.88 -26.57 5.75
N VAL A 184 -17.98 -27.13 6.28
CA VAL A 184 -19.03 -27.69 5.44
C VAL A 184 -19.74 -26.56 4.68
N LEU A 185 -20.07 -26.82 3.41
CA LEU A 185 -20.68 -25.82 2.56
C LEU A 185 -22.20 -25.80 2.59
N ASN A 186 -22.83 -26.88 3.06
CA ASN A 186 -24.27 -26.99 3.08
C ASN A 186 -24.89 -25.92 3.95
N PRO A 187 -25.86 -25.12 3.44
CA PRO A 187 -26.41 -24.01 4.22
C PRO A 187 -27.17 -24.45 5.46
N TYR A 188 -27.83 -25.59 5.43
CA TYR A 188 -28.55 -26.10 6.61
C TYR A 188 -27.56 -26.46 7.73
N VAL A 189 -26.44 -27.07 7.37
CA VAL A 189 -25.42 -27.40 8.34
C VAL A 189 -24.81 -26.12 8.91
N ARG A 190 -24.55 -25.14 8.06
CA ARG A 190 -24.00 -23.86 8.53
C ARG A 190 -24.93 -23.21 9.53
N GLN A 191 -26.22 -23.19 9.23
CA GLN A 191 -27.22 -22.60 10.12
C GLN A 191 -27.26 -23.36 11.46
N PHE A 192 -27.19 -24.68 11.39
CA PHE A 192 -27.14 -25.52 12.57
C PHE A 192 -25.93 -25.19 13.44
N LEU A 193 -24.76 -25.04 12.84
CA LEU A 193 -23.52 -24.78 13.57
C LEU A 193 -23.53 -23.41 14.21
N VAL A 194 -24.01 -22.39 13.49
CA VAL A 194 -24.09 -21.03 14.07
C VAL A 194 -25.03 -21.04 15.26
N GLY A 195 -26.15 -21.77 15.15
CA GLY A 195 -27.08 -21.89 16.25
C GLY A 195 -26.41 -22.45 17.50
N TRP A 196 -25.59 -23.47 17.33
CA TRP A 196 -24.89 -24.04 18.47
C TRP A 196 -23.85 -23.09 19.05
N ILE A 197 -23.10 -22.41 18.21
CA ILE A 197 -22.11 -21.45 18.68
C ILE A 197 -22.81 -20.36 19.50
N THR A 198 -23.93 -19.85 18.99
CA THR A 198 -24.67 -18.80 19.68
C THR A 198 -25.18 -19.27 21.03
N VAL A 199 -25.74 -20.48 21.09
CA VAL A 199 -26.26 -21.00 22.33
C VAL A 199 -25.14 -21.19 23.35
N LEU A 200 -24.03 -21.79 22.94
CA LEU A 200 -22.93 -22.03 23.89
C LEU A 200 -22.31 -20.70 24.36
N ASP A 201 -22.28 -19.69 23.51
CA ASP A 201 -21.77 -18.38 23.94
C ASP A 201 -22.65 -17.74 25.01
N SER A 202 -23.94 -18.10 25.04
CA SER A 202 -24.87 -17.54 26.01
C SER A 202 -24.76 -18.18 27.39
N VAL A 203 -24.04 -19.30 27.51
CA VAL A 203 -23.90 -19.99 28.79
C VAL A 203 -22.77 -19.34 29.60
N PRO A 204 -23.07 -18.81 30.80
CA PRO A 204 -22.05 -18.07 31.55
C PRO A 204 -20.84 -18.88 31.93
N ASP A 205 -20.99 -20.17 32.15
CA ASP A 205 -19.89 -21.04 32.62
C ASP A 205 -19.00 -21.50 31.49
N ILE A 206 -19.39 -21.28 30.25
CA ILE A 206 -18.60 -21.70 29.08
C ILE A 206 -17.86 -20.49 28.50
N ASP A 207 -16.54 -20.58 28.46
CA ASP A 207 -15.72 -19.49 27.89
C ASP A 207 -15.50 -19.76 26.41
N MET A 208 -16.51 -19.39 25.62
CA MET A 208 -16.41 -19.55 24.16
C MET A 208 -15.36 -18.63 23.55
N LEU A 209 -15.10 -17.51 24.22
CA LEU A 209 -14.12 -16.56 23.71
C LEU A 209 -12.72 -17.17 23.65
N GLY A 210 -12.39 -18.04 24.62
CA GLY A 210 -11.10 -18.72 24.62
C GLY A 210 -10.93 -19.69 23.46
N PHE A 211 -12.03 -20.17 22.90
CA PHE A 211 -11.99 -21.11 21.79
C PHE A 211 -12.32 -20.46 20.45
N LEU A 212 -12.55 -19.13 20.46
CA LEU A 212 -12.93 -18.42 19.23
C LEU A 212 -11.96 -18.67 18.07
N PRO A 213 -10.63 -18.70 18.28
CA PRO A 213 -9.73 -18.98 17.15
C PRO A 213 -10.02 -20.31 16.44
N ASP A 214 -10.61 -21.28 17.14
CA ASP A 214 -10.86 -22.59 16.54
C ASP A 214 -11.99 -22.56 15.52
N PHE A 215 -12.96 -21.64 15.66
CA PHE A 215 -14.10 -21.61 14.75
C PHE A 215 -14.29 -20.24 14.07
N LEU A 216 -13.41 -19.29 14.34
CA LEU A 216 -13.55 -17.95 13.75
C LEU A 216 -13.50 -18.00 12.23
N ASP A 217 -12.57 -18.77 11.68
CA ASP A 217 -12.42 -18.88 10.23
C ASP A 217 -13.68 -19.41 9.58
N GLY A 218 -14.33 -20.38 10.23
CA GLY A 218 -15.59 -20.93 9.74
C GLY A 218 -16.70 -19.90 9.74
N LEU A 219 -16.77 -19.07 10.77
CA LEU A 219 -17.77 -18.01 10.80
C LEU A 219 -17.55 -17.02 9.66
N PHE A 220 -16.31 -16.69 9.36
CA PHE A 220 -16.02 -15.80 8.24
C PHE A 220 -16.43 -16.43 6.90
N ASN A 221 -16.28 -17.74 6.77
CA ASN A 221 -16.75 -18.43 5.56
C ASN A 221 -18.24 -18.20 5.33
N MET A 222 -18.99 -18.13 6.41
CA MET A 222 -20.44 -17.97 6.32
C MET A 222 -20.87 -16.56 5.93
N LEU A 223 -19.98 -15.59 6.04
CA LEU A 223 -20.30 -14.20 5.63
C LEU A 223 -20.48 -14.07 4.13
N SER A 224 -19.95 -15.02 3.36
CA SER A 224 -20.11 -15.00 1.91
C SER A 224 -21.12 -16.04 1.41
N ASP A 225 -21.90 -16.62 2.30
CA ASP A 225 -22.94 -17.59 1.92
C ASP A 225 -23.96 -16.96 1.00
N SER A 226 -24.53 -17.78 0.11
CA SER A 226 -25.57 -17.29 -0.81
C SER A 226 -26.85 -16.96 -0.07
N SER A 227 -27.09 -17.57 1.08
CA SER A 227 -28.29 -17.31 1.88
C SER A 227 -28.10 -16.07 2.73
N HIS A 228 -29.00 -15.11 2.59
CA HIS A 228 -28.96 -13.88 3.37
C HIS A 228 -29.12 -14.18 4.87
N GLU A 229 -29.95 -15.17 5.20
CA GLU A 229 -30.20 -15.52 6.58
C GLU A 229 -28.93 -16.02 7.26
N ILE A 230 -28.16 -16.86 6.55
CA ILE A 230 -26.92 -17.40 7.11
C ILE A 230 -25.90 -16.27 7.27
N ARG A 231 -25.79 -15.40 6.27
CA ARG A 231 -24.88 -14.25 6.39
C ARG A 231 -25.22 -13.40 7.60
N GLN A 232 -26.51 -13.15 7.80
CA GLN A 232 -26.95 -12.32 8.92
C GLN A 232 -26.69 -12.99 10.27
N GLN A 233 -26.90 -14.28 10.35
CA GLN A 233 -26.63 -15.02 11.59
C GLN A 233 -25.15 -15.03 11.93
N ALA A 234 -24.31 -15.25 10.92
CA ALA A 234 -22.86 -15.21 11.13
C ALA A 234 -22.40 -13.82 11.54
N ASP A 235 -22.93 -12.78 10.89
CA ASP A 235 -22.59 -11.41 11.23
C ASP A 235 -23.00 -11.08 12.66
N SER A 236 -24.18 -11.53 13.09
CA SER A 236 -24.63 -11.29 14.46
C SER A 236 -23.72 -11.99 15.47
N ALA A 237 -23.35 -13.24 15.18
CA ALA A 237 -22.47 -13.97 16.08
C ALA A 237 -21.10 -13.30 16.19
N LEU A 238 -20.55 -12.88 15.04
CA LEU A 238 -19.26 -12.20 15.03
C LEU A 238 -19.32 -10.87 15.78
N SER A 239 -20.42 -10.13 15.61
CA SER A 239 -20.58 -8.84 16.30
C SER A 239 -20.63 -9.05 17.82
N GLU A 240 -21.31 -10.09 18.27
CA GLU A 240 -21.39 -10.37 19.70
C GLU A 240 -20.02 -10.77 20.26
N PHE A 241 -19.27 -11.59 19.52
CA PHE A 241 -17.92 -11.94 19.96
C PHE A 241 -17.02 -10.72 20.03
N LEU A 242 -17.14 -9.81 19.05
CA LEU A 242 -16.32 -8.61 19.08
C LEU A 242 -16.63 -7.75 20.30
N GLN A 243 -17.91 -7.63 20.66
CA GLN A 243 -18.28 -6.90 21.87
C GLN A 243 -17.70 -7.57 23.12
N GLU A 244 -17.71 -8.90 23.16
CA GLU A 244 -17.14 -9.61 24.30
C GLU A 244 -15.63 -9.39 24.36
N ILE A 245 -14.96 -9.34 23.22
CA ILE A 245 -13.51 -9.06 23.18
C ILE A 245 -13.23 -7.68 23.74
N LYS A 246 -14.05 -6.69 23.40
CA LYS A 246 -13.86 -5.34 23.92
C LYS A 246 -13.95 -5.27 25.42
N ASN A 247 -14.74 -6.15 26.02
CA ASN A 247 -14.99 -6.14 27.46
C ASN A 247 -14.13 -7.15 28.24
N SER A 248 -13.27 -7.89 27.54
CA SER A 248 -12.46 -8.93 28.17
C SER A 248 -11.02 -8.46 28.35
N PRO A 249 -10.43 -8.62 29.55
CA PRO A 249 -9.05 -8.19 29.79
C PRO A 249 -8.01 -9.17 29.25
N SER A 250 -8.39 -10.40 28.95
CA SER A 250 -7.42 -11.41 28.51
C SER A 250 -7.93 -12.12 27.27
N VAL A 251 -7.37 -11.75 26.12
CA VAL A 251 -7.70 -12.34 24.83
C VAL A 251 -6.41 -12.70 24.11
N ASP A 252 -6.40 -13.87 23.47
CA ASP A 252 -5.25 -14.27 22.66
C ASP A 252 -5.41 -13.66 21.26
N TYR A 253 -4.97 -12.42 21.10
CA TYR A 253 -5.12 -11.71 19.83
C TYR A 253 -4.30 -12.35 18.73
N GLY A 254 -3.15 -12.95 19.07
CA GLY A 254 -2.23 -13.44 18.05
C GLY A 254 -2.80 -14.56 17.20
N ARG A 255 -3.47 -15.52 17.83
CA ARG A 255 -4.04 -16.63 17.08
C ARG A 255 -5.11 -16.16 16.10
N MET A 256 -5.88 -15.16 16.49
CA MET A 256 -6.95 -14.63 15.63
C MET A 256 -6.43 -13.68 14.57
N ALA A 257 -5.33 -12.98 14.86
CA ALA A 257 -4.80 -12.00 13.91
C ALA A 257 -4.47 -12.63 12.57
N GLU A 258 -3.93 -13.84 12.59
CA GLU A 258 -3.58 -14.54 11.34
C GLU A 258 -4.83 -14.79 10.48
N ILE A 259 -5.92 -15.20 11.13
CA ILE A 259 -7.18 -15.42 10.42
C ILE A 259 -7.70 -14.12 9.82
N LEU A 260 -7.68 -13.07 10.62
CA LEU A 260 -8.20 -11.77 10.18
C LEU A 260 -7.39 -11.20 9.03
N VAL A 261 -6.06 -11.34 9.09
CA VAL A 261 -5.19 -10.86 8.02
C VAL A 261 -5.53 -11.56 6.71
N GLN A 262 -5.74 -12.87 6.77
CA GLN A 262 -6.10 -13.62 5.58
C GLN A 262 -7.46 -13.20 5.04
N ARG A 263 -8.43 -12.98 5.93
CA ARG A 263 -9.78 -12.66 5.52
C ARG A 263 -9.92 -11.23 4.99
N ALA A 264 -9.02 -10.35 5.38
CA ALA A 264 -9.02 -8.99 4.83
C ALA A 264 -8.72 -8.98 3.33
N GLY A 265 -8.15 -10.05 2.79
CA GLY A 265 -7.91 -10.19 1.37
C GLY A 265 -8.96 -10.98 0.63
N SER A 266 -10.08 -11.29 1.26
CA SER A 266 -11.16 -12.07 0.66
C SER A 266 -11.79 -11.36 -0.53
N PRO A 267 -12.24 -12.10 -1.55
CA PRO A 267 -12.98 -11.47 -2.65
C PRO A 267 -14.34 -10.93 -2.23
N ASP A 268 -14.90 -11.40 -1.14
CA ASP A 268 -16.22 -10.95 -0.65
C ASP A 268 -16.08 -9.67 0.17
N GLU A 269 -16.85 -8.64 -0.19
CA GLU A 269 -16.74 -7.35 0.47
C GLU A 269 -17.20 -7.37 1.92
N PHE A 270 -18.22 -8.15 2.26
CA PHE A 270 -18.66 -8.28 3.64
C PHE A 270 -17.59 -8.90 4.51
N THR A 271 -16.92 -9.92 3.98
CA THR A 271 -15.83 -10.58 4.71
C THR A 271 -14.69 -9.60 4.93
N ARG A 272 -14.30 -8.83 3.88
CA ARG A 272 -13.23 -7.86 4.02
C ARG A 272 -13.59 -6.80 5.06
N LEU A 273 -14.82 -6.27 4.99
CA LEU A 273 -15.25 -5.22 5.92
C LEU A 273 -15.23 -5.73 7.37
N THR A 274 -15.77 -6.92 7.59
CA THR A 274 -15.79 -7.49 8.93
C THR A 274 -14.37 -7.73 9.44
N ALA A 275 -13.51 -8.28 8.58
CA ALA A 275 -12.13 -8.55 8.98
C ALA A 275 -11.38 -7.27 9.34
N ILE A 276 -11.51 -6.23 8.50
CA ILE A 276 -10.79 -4.99 8.77
C ILE A 276 -11.37 -4.28 10.00
N THR A 277 -12.66 -4.41 10.24
CA THR A 277 -13.27 -3.86 11.45
C THR A 277 -12.72 -4.55 12.69
N TRP A 278 -12.61 -5.85 12.64
CA TRP A 278 -12.02 -6.61 13.73
C TRP A 278 -10.55 -6.24 13.95
N ILE A 279 -9.80 -6.09 12.86
CA ILE A 279 -8.39 -5.69 12.96
C ILE A 279 -8.30 -4.32 13.62
N ASN A 280 -9.18 -3.39 13.25
CA ASN A 280 -9.20 -2.07 13.84
C ASN A 280 -9.39 -2.13 15.35
N GLU A 281 -10.35 -2.93 15.80
CA GLU A 281 -10.57 -3.09 17.24
C GLU A 281 -9.39 -3.76 17.93
N PHE A 282 -8.79 -4.74 17.26
CA PHE A 282 -7.60 -5.41 17.83
C PHE A 282 -6.45 -4.44 18.00
N VAL A 283 -6.22 -3.58 17.02
CA VAL A 283 -5.15 -2.59 17.09
C VAL A 283 -5.39 -1.64 18.26
N LYS A 284 -6.64 -1.26 18.48
CA LYS A 284 -6.97 -0.37 19.59
C LYS A 284 -6.82 -1.06 20.95
N LEU A 285 -7.13 -2.34 21.03
CA LEU A 285 -7.21 -3.07 22.31
C LEU A 285 -5.97 -3.89 22.63
N GLY A 286 -5.29 -4.41 21.61
CA GLY A 286 -4.30 -5.44 21.80
C GLY A 286 -2.98 -5.02 22.41
N GLY A 287 -2.59 -3.77 22.23
CA GLY A 287 -1.36 -3.26 22.82
C GLY A 287 -0.14 -4.07 22.40
N ASP A 288 0.64 -4.45 23.41
CA ASP A 288 1.91 -5.14 23.18
C ASP A 288 1.75 -6.54 22.61
N GLN A 289 0.60 -7.16 22.79
CA GLN A 289 0.39 -8.51 22.29
C GLN A 289 0.44 -8.56 20.75
N LEU A 290 0.08 -7.47 20.09
CA LEU A 290 0.03 -7.43 18.64
C LEU A 290 1.33 -7.05 17.98
N VAL A 291 2.33 -6.61 18.75
CA VAL A 291 3.58 -6.14 18.16
C VAL A 291 4.20 -7.17 17.20
N PRO A 292 4.27 -8.47 17.54
CA PRO A 292 4.84 -9.45 16.59
C PRO A 292 4.04 -9.61 15.31
N TYR A 293 2.80 -9.12 15.27
CA TYR A 293 1.92 -9.29 14.11
C TYR A 293 1.74 -8.01 13.32
N TYR A 294 2.42 -6.93 13.70
CA TYR A 294 2.24 -5.63 13.05
C TYR A 294 2.51 -5.68 11.54
N ALA A 295 3.56 -6.39 11.15
CA ALA A 295 3.88 -6.47 9.72
C ALA A 295 2.76 -7.15 8.94
N ASP A 296 2.25 -8.26 9.46
CA ASP A 296 1.17 -8.98 8.80
C ASP A 296 -0.11 -8.13 8.75
N ILE A 297 -0.40 -7.43 9.86
CA ILE A 297 -1.56 -6.55 9.92
C ILE A 297 -1.41 -5.42 8.88
N LEU A 298 -0.24 -4.83 8.80
CA LEU A 298 0.01 -3.77 7.84
C LEU A 298 -0.15 -4.28 6.40
N GLY A 299 0.32 -5.50 6.15
CA GLY A 299 0.15 -6.11 4.84
C GLY A 299 -1.31 -6.30 4.46
N ALA A 300 -2.17 -6.49 5.46
CA ALA A 300 -3.61 -6.62 5.22
C ALA A 300 -4.27 -5.24 5.04
N ILE A 301 -3.82 -4.25 5.81
CA ILE A 301 -4.45 -2.93 5.83
C ILE A 301 -4.16 -2.13 4.57
N LEU A 302 -2.90 -2.11 4.13
CA LEU A 302 -2.49 -1.21 3.06
C LEU A 302 -3.26 -1.43 1.75
N PRO A 303 -3.50 -2.68 1.30
CA PRO A 303 -4.34 -2.86 0.12
C PRO A 303 -5.78 -2.37 0.33
N CYS A 304 -6.30 -2.46 1.55
CA CYS A 304 -7.68 -2.05 1.84
C CYS A 304 -7.84 -0.54 1.79
N ILE A 305 -6.76 0.23 1.89
CA ILE A 305 -6.83 1.69 1.78
C ILE A 305 -7.33 2.10 0.39
N SER A 306 -7.09 1.26 -0.61
CA SER A 306 -7.54 1.50 -1.98
C SER A 306 -8.69 0.59 -2.39
N ASP A 307 -9.42 0.02 -1.44
CA ASP A 307 -10.52 -0.89 -1.71
C ASP A 307 -11.62 -0.22 -2.53
N LYS A 308 -12.37 -1.01 -3.28
CA LYS A 308 -13.50 -0.52 -4.05
C LYS A 308 -14.59 0.08 -3.16
N GLU A 309 -14.76 -0.48 -1.97
CA GLU A 309 -15.83 -0.08 -1.07
C GLU A 309 -15.35 1.02 -0.13
N GLU A 310 -16.14 2.11 -0.08
CA GLU A 310 -15.76 3.25 0.75
C GLU A 310 -15.69 2.90 2.23
N LYS A 311 -16.63 2.06 2.71
CA LYS A 311 -16.63 1.68 4.12
C LYS A 311 -15.34 0.99 4.51
N ILE A 312 -14.82 0.14 3.62
CA ILE A 312 -13.57 -0.56 3.88
C ILE A 312 -12.41 0.44 3.87
N ARG A 313 -12.41 1.36 2.91
CA ARG A 313 -11.35 2.38 2.86
C ARG A 313 -11.30 3.22 4.13
N VAL A 314 -12.48 3.60 4.65
CA VAL A 314 -12.54 4.44 5.85
C VAL A 314 -11.96 3.69 7.05
N VAL A 315 -12.38 2.45 7.27
CA VAL A 315 -11.87 1.67 8.39
C VAL A 315 -10.39 1.40 8.23
N ALA A 316 -9.95 1.10 7.01
CA ALA A 316 -8.53 0.83 6.76
C ALA A 316 -7.67 2.06 7.07
N ARG A 317 -8.13 3.25 6.67
CA ARG A 317 -7.39 4.47 6.98
C ARG A 317 -7.31 4.72 8.48
N GLU A 318 -8.42 4.51 9.17
CA GLU A 318 -8.44 4.67 10.62
C GLU A 318 -7.49 3.69 11.29
N THR A 319 -7.51 2.43 10.86
CA THR A 319 -6.65 1.40 11.42
C THR A 319 -5.18 1.71 11.14
N ASN A 320 -4.89 2.19 9.95
CA ASN A 320 -3.53 2.55 9.57
C ASN A 320 -2.99 3.67 10.48
N GLU A 321 -3.82 4.68 10.75
CA GLU A 321 -3.41 5.75 11.64
C GLU A 321 -3.19 5.25 13.06
N GLU A 322 -4.08 4.39 13.55
CA GLU A 322 -3.92 3.82 14.87
C GLU A 322 -2.63 3.01 14.97
N LEU A 323 -2.37 2.18 13.96
CA LEU A 323 -1.19 1.33 13.97
C LEU A 323 0.09 2.16 13.89
N ARG A 324 0.10 3.19 13.05
CA ARG A 324 1.27 4.05 12.90
C ARG A 324 1.54 4.86 14.16
N GLY A 325 0.50 5.16 14.94
CA GLY A 325 0.63 5.90 16.18
C GLY A 325 1.16 5.10 17.35
N ILE A 326 1.17 3.79 17.25
CA ILE A 326 1.64 2.94 18.34
C ILE A 326 3.16 3.01 18.40
N LYS A 327 3.68 3.31 19.60
CA LYS A 327 5.12 3.38 19.82
C LYS A 327 5.61 2.02 20.30
N ALA A 328 6.42 1.37 19.48
CA ALA A 328 6.98 0.06 19.80
C ALA A 328 8.47 0.05 19.51
N ASP A 329 9.21 -0.72 20.30
CA ASP A 329 10.65 -0.85 20.16
C ASP A 329 11.02 -2.21 19.58
N PRO A 330 12.17 -2.31 18.90
CA PRO A 330 12.68 -3.63 18.49
C PRO A 330 12.85 -4.58 19.66
N ALA A 331 13.10 -4.06 20.87
CA ALA A 331 13.20 -4.90 22.06
C ALA A 331 11.88 -5.56 22.40
N ASP A 332 10.75 -5.03 21.96
CA ASP A 332 9.43 -5.58 22.20
C ASP A 332 8.96 -6.48 21.04
N ALA A 333 9.89 -7.02 20.27
CA ALA A 333 9.59 -7.87 19.11
C ALA A 333 9.03 -7.08 17.92
N PHE A 334 9.25 -5.76 17.90
CA PHE A 334 8.86 -4.94 16.77
C PHE A 334 9.87 -5.15 15.63
N ASP A 335 9.42 -5.77 14.56
CA ASP A 335 10.29 -6.16 13.45
C ASP A 335 10.30 -5.09 12.37
N VAL A 336 11.25 -4.17 12.46
CA VAL A 336 11.39 -3.08 11.49
C VAL A 336 11.61 -3.63 10.07
N GLY A 337 12.42 -4.68 9.97
CA GLY A 337 12.70 -5.27 8.65
C GLY A 337 11.47 -5.83 7.98
N ALA A 338 10.60 -6.47 8.76
CA ALA A 338 9.36 -7.04 8.20
C ALA A 338 8.43 -5.93 7.72
N ILE A 339 8.32 -4.84 8.49
CA ILE A 339 7.45 -3.73 8.10
C ILE A 339 8.00 -3.03 6.86
N LEU A 340 9.31 -2.85 6.78
CA LEU A 340 9.94 -2.30 5.58
C LEU A 340 9.68 -3.17 4.36
N SER A 341 9.73 -4.48 4.54
CA SER A 341 9.47 -5.40 3.44
C SER A 341 8.03 -5.25 2.93
N ILE A 342 7.08 -5.11 3.84
CA ILE A 342 5.68 -4.88 3.47
C ILE A 342 5.52 -3.55 2.73
N ALA A 343 6.11 -2.48 3.27
CA ALA A 343 6.02 -1.16 2.64
C ALA A 343 6.66 -1.18 1.26
N ARG A 344 7.81 -1.84 1.13
CA ARG A 344 8.50 -1.96 -0.16
C ARG A 344 7.61 -2.68 -1.17
N ARG A 345 6.96 -3.76 -0.74
CA ARG A 345 6.07 -4.51 -1.63
C ARG A 345 4.89 -3.66 -2.08
N GLN A 346 4.35 -2.86 -1.17
CA GLN A 346 3.17 -2.03 -1.49
C GLN A 346 3.52 -0.81 -2.35
N LEU A 347 4.80 -0.46 -2.46
CA LEU A 347 5.21 0.56 -3.42
C LEU A 347 4.95 0.13 -4.85
N SER A 348 4.82 -1.17 -5.09
CA SER A 348 4.50 -1.70 -6.41
C SER A 348 2.99 -1.82 -6.64
N SER A 349 2.18 -1.38 -5.70
CA SER A 349 0.72 -1.43 -5.84
C SER A 349 0.28 -0.58 -7.02
N GLU A 350 -0.78 -1.02 -7.69
CA GLU A 350 -1.34 -0.24 -8.78
C GLU A 350 -2.13 0.98 -8.29
N TRP A 351 -2.37 1.08 -7.00
CA TRP A 351 -3.20 2.15 -6.43
C TRP A 351 -2.33 3.21 -5.76
N GLU A 352 -2.57 4.46 -6.15
CA GLU A 352 -1.79 5.60 -5.64
C GLU A 352 -1.89 5.75 -4.12
N ALA A 353 -3.09 5.61 -3.57
CA ALA A 353 -3.29 5.79 -2.13
C ALA A 353 -2.46 4.79 -1.32
N THR A 354 -2.38 3.55 -1.79
CA THR A 354 -1.59 2.53 -1.11
C THR A 354 -0.10 2.85 -1.19
N ARG A 355 0.38 3.30 -2.36
CA ARG A 355 1.78 3.68 -2.51
C ARG A 355 2.13 4.84 -1.60
N ILE A 356 1.23 5.81 -1.48
CA ILE A 356 1.45 6.96 -0.60
C ILE A 356 1.60 6.51 0.86
N GLU A 357 0.73 5.62 1.31
CA GLU A 357 0.80 5.17 2.70
C GLU A 357 2.02 4.31 2.97
N ALA A 358 2.46 3.54 1.98
CA ALA A 358 3.71 2.80 2.12
C ALA A 358 4.88 3.74 2.36
N LEU A 359 4.90 4.86 1.65
CA LEU A 359 5.96 5.86 1.82
C LEU A 359 5.86 6.56 3.17
N HIS A 360 4.64 6.82 3.64
CA HIS A 360 4.46 7.40 4.98
C HIS A 360 5.02 6.45 6.04
N TRP A 361 4.83 5.15 5.87
CA TRP A 361 5.39 4.17 6.80
C TRP A 361 6.91 4.19 6.78
N MET A 362 7.51 4.26 5.58
CA MET A 362 8.96 4.37 5.50
C MET A 362 9.48 5.61 6.19
N SER A 363 8.79 6.74 6.01
CA SER A 363 9.17 7.99 6.69
C SER A 363 9.06 7.87 8.20
N THR A 364 7.98 7.25 8.67
CA THR A 364 7.77 7.06 10.10
C THR A 364 8.88 6.20 10.70
N LEU A 365 9.21 5.10 10.02
CA LEU A 365 10.27 4.23 10.51
C LEU A 365 11.63 4.92 10.50
N LEU A 366 11.90 5.74 9.49
CA LEU A 366 13.15 6.49 9.44
C LEU A 366 13.25 7.51 10.58
N SER A 367 12.11 8.10 10.96
CA SER A 367 12.14 9.09 12.05
C SER A 367 12.25 8.43 13.41
N ARG A 368 11.71 7.23 13.58
CA ARG A 368 11.69 6.56 14.88
C ARG A 368 12.79 5.52 15.07
N HIS A 369 13.14 4.79 14.01
CA HIS A 369 14.06 3.66 14.08
C HIS A 369 15.10 3.75 13.00
N ARG A 370 15.76 4.90 12.88
CA ARG A 370 16.68 5.17 11.79
C ARG A 370 17.80 4.13 11.68
N SER A 371 18.40 3.78 12.80
CA SER A 371 19.53 2.85 12.77
C SER A 371 19.11 1.48 12.27
N GLU A 372 17.93 1.02 12.64
CA GLU A 372 17.42 -0.28 12.18
C GLU A 372 17.06 -0.24 10.70
N VAL A 373 16.47 0.88 10.24
CA VAL A 373 16.11 1.01 8.82
C VAL A 373 17.36 0.98 7.95
N LEU A 374 18.44 1.64 8.39
CA LEU A 374 19.66 1.70 7.60
C LEU A 374 20.34 0.34 7.42
N ILE A 375 20.08 -0.60 8.35
CA ILE A 375 20.58 -1.96 8.19
C ILE A 375 19.97 -2.60 6.94
N PHE A 376 18.72 -2.29 6.64
CA PHE A 376 17.99 -2.86 5.51
C PHE A 376 17.99 -1.97 4.27
N LEU A 377 18.84 -0.96 4.25
CA LEU A 377 18.82 0.04 3.18
C LEU A 377 19.06 -0.60 1.81
N ASN A 378 19.97 -1.57 1.73
CA ASN A 378 20.26 -2.23 0.46
C ASN A 378 19.05 -2.95 -0.12
N ASP A 379 18.15 -3.39 0.74
CA ASP A 379 16.95 -4.10 0.30
C ASP A 379 15.91 -3.16 -0.28
N ILE A 380 15.92 -1.91 0.12
CA ILE A 380 14.93 -0.93 -0.32
C ILE A 380 15.44 0.11 -1.30
N UNK A 381 16.54 0.36 -1.40
CA UNK A 381 17.15 1.29 -2.12
C UNK A 381 16.78 1.31 -3.48
N ASP A 382 16.87 0.11 -4.02
CA ASP A 382 16.59 -0.01 -5.45
C ASP A 382 15.12 0.32 -5.77
N THR A 383 14.22 -0.20 -4.93
CA THR A 383 12.79 0.07 -5.12
C THR A 383 12.47 1.56 -4.96
N LEU A 384 13.12 2.21 -3.99
CA LEU A 384 12.92 3.65 -3.80
C LEU A 384 13.44 4.45 -4.99
N LEU A 385 14.57 4.04 -5.55
CA LEU A 385 15.09 4.74 -6.73
C LEU A 385 14.15 4.58 -7.93
N LYS A 386 13.61 3.39 -8.11
CA LYS A 386 12.66 3.15 -9.19
C LYS A 386 11.37 3.92 -9.00
N ALA A 387 10.99 4.17 -7.76
CA ALA A 387 9.75 4.90 -7.47
C ALA A 387 9.85 6.38 -7.87
N LEU A 388 11.05 6.89 -8.14
CA LEU A 388 11.20 8.25 -8.65
C LEU A 388 10.59 8.43 -10.04
N SER A 389 10.32 7.32 -10.72
CA SER A 389 9.66 7.35 -12.04
C SER A 389 8.16 7.10 -11.94
N ASP A 390 7.58 7.16 -10.75
CA ASP A 390 6.16 6.90 -10.54
C ASP A 390 5.31 7.87 -11.36
N SER A 391 4.14 7.39 -11.78
CA SER A 391 3.23 8.21 -12.59
C SER A 391 2.61 9.36 -11.79
N SER A 392 2.59 9.25 -10.47
CA SER A 392 1.99 10.26 -9.59
C SER A 392 3.04 11.24 -9.08
N ASP A 393 2.80 12.54 -9.26
CA ASP A 393 3.69 13.54 -8.70
C ASP A 393 3.73 13.50 -7.18
N LYS A 394 2.59 13.19 -6.55
CA LYS A 394 2.56 13.08 -5.08
C LYS A 394 3.48 11.99 -4.59
N VAL A 395 3.47 10.85 -5.28
CA VAL A 395 4.32 9.73 -4.91
C VAL A 395 5.78 10.11 -5.09
N VAL A 396 6.12 10.74 -6.22
CA VAL A 396 7.51 11.16 -6.48
C VAL A 396 8.00 12.11 -5.39
N LEU A 397 7.17 13.07 -5.00
CA LEU A 397 7.57 14.01 -3.95
C LEU A 397 7.80 13.30 -2.61
N LEU A 398 6.94 12.34 -2.27
CA LEU A 398 7.13 11.58 -1.03
C LEU A 398 8.37 10.70 -1.11
N VAL A 399 8.64 10.11 -2.26
CA VAL A 399 9.85 9.32 -2.46
C VAL A 399 11.08 10.20 -2.23
N LEU A 400 11.05 11.43 -2.74
CA LEU A 400 12.14 12.37 -2.52
C LEU A 400 12.30 12.69 -1.03
N ASP A 401 11.18 12.85 -0.32
CA ASP A 401 11.25 13.08 1.12
C ASP A 401 11.97 11.94 1.83
N VAL A 402 11.63 10.70 1.45
CA VAL A 402 12.27 9.52 2.04
C VAL A 402 13.76 9.49 1.69
N HIS A 403 14.09 9.73 0.42
CA HIS A 403 15.49 9.78 0.00
C HIS A 403 16.27 10.86 0.75
N ALA A 404 15.63 12.01 0.98
CA ALA A 404 16.32 13.09 1.68
C ALA A 404 16.65 12.70 3.11
N CYS A 405 15.77 11.96 3.77
CA CYS A 405 16.06 11.47 5.10
C CYS A 405 17.26 10.52 5.10
N ILE A 406 17.34 9.67 4.08
CA ILE A 406 18.45 8.73 3.94
C ILE A 406 19.73 9.48 3.53
N ALA A 407 19.60 10.47 2.67
CA ALA A 407 20.73 11.14 2.02
C ALA A 407 21.43 12.16 2.90
N ARG A 408 21.17 12.16 4.20
CA ARG A 408 21.99 12.93 5.12
C ARG A 408 23.45 12.46 5.04
N ASP A 409 23.64 11.21 4.75
CA ASP A 409 24.97 10.64 4.49
C ASP A 409 25.45 11.07 3.10
N PRO A 410 26.67 11.61 2.97
CA PRO A 410 27.17 12.08 1.66
C PRO A 410 27.22 11.02 0.58
N LEU A 411 27.50 9.77 0.93
CA LEU A 411 27.56 8.71 -0.07
C LEU A 411 26.18 8.48 -0.69
N HIS A 412 25.15 8.42 0.13
CA HIS A 412 23.79 8.22 -0.38
C HIS A 412 23.32 9.42 -1.18
N PHE A 413 23.73 10.62 -0.78
CA PHE A 413 23.39 11.82 -1.53
C PHE A 413 23.96 11.74 -2.95
N ARG A 414 25.23 11.36 -3.06
CA ARG A 414 25.86 11.25 -4.39
C ARG A 414 25.17 10.18 -5.22
N GLN A 415 24.83 9.06 -4.60
CA GLN A 415 24.15 7.98 -5.33
C GLN A 415 22.79 8.45 -5.84
N LEU A 416 22.05 9.19 -5.02
CA LEU A 416 20.73 9.70 -5.42
C LEU A 416 20.86 10.67 -6.60
N VAL A 417 21.77 11.64 -6.50
CA VAL A 417 21.94 12.62 -7.56
C VAL A 417 22.42 11.96 -8.85
N ALA A 418 23.37 11.03 -8.73
CA ALA A 418 23.87 10.31 -9.90
C ALA A 418 22.76 9.50 -10.56
N PHE A 419 21.92 8.86 -9.76
CA PHE A 419 20.81 8.08 -10.31
C PHE A 419 19.82 8.99 -11.03
N LEU A 420 19.54 10.16 -10.48
CA LEU A 420 18.61 11.10 -11.11
C LEU A 420 19.14 11.60 -12.44
N VAL A 421 20.43 11.95 -12.49
CA VAL A 421 21.05 12.39 -13.74
C VAL A 421 20.97 11.29 -14.79
N HIS A 422 21.27 10.07 -14.38
CA HIS A 422 21.20 8.93 -15.28
C HIS A 422 19.77 8.71 -15.79
N SER A 423 18.80 8.84 -14.91
CA SER A 423 17.40 8.67 -15.30
C SER A 423 16.97 9.73 -16.29
N PHE A 424 17.38 10.96 -16.07
CA PHE A 424 17.08 12.06 -17.02
C PHE A 424 17.76 11.80 -18.38
N GLN A 425 18.94 11.22 -18.35
CA GLN A 425 19.65 10.91 -19.59
C GLN A 425 18.93 9.84 -20.39
N LEU A 426 18.40 8.83 -19.71
CA LEU A 426 17.70 7.74 -20.37
C LEU A 426 16.33 8.18 -20.88
N ASP A 427 15.70 9.13 -20.22
CA ASP A 427 14.34 9.56 -20.58
C ASP A 427 14.26 11.09 -20.56
N ASN A 428 14.38 11.69 -21.75
CA ASN A 428 14.30 13.14 -21.89
C ASN A 428 12.93 13.69 -21.49
N SER A 429 11.87 12.90 -21.67
CA SER A 429 10.55 13.37 -21.32
C SER A 429 10.40 13.52 -19.81
N LEU A 430 11.10 12.69 -19.04
CA LEU A 430 11.10 12.81 -17.58
C LEU A 430 11.70 14.15 -17.17
N LEU A 431 12.81 14.53 -17.79
CA LEU A 431 13.43 15.82 -17.50
C LEU A 431 12.51 16.99 -17.86
N GLU A 432 11.89 16.92 -19.03
CA GLU A 432 11.02 17.98 -19.48
C GLU A 432 9.80 18.16 -18.58
N LYS A 433 9.18 17.05 -18.18
CA LYS A 433 7.90 17.12 -17.48
C LYS A 433 8.06 17.21 -15.97
N ARG A 434 9.08 16.59 -15.42
CA ARG A 434 9.24 16.50 -13.97
C ARG A 434 10.57 17.01 -13.45
N GLY A 435 11.52 17.31 -14.34
CA GLY A 435 12.84 17.72 -13.90
C GLY A 435 12.81 18.88 -12.92
N ALA A 436 12.03 19.92 -13.26
CA ALA A 436 11.95 21.09 -12.40
C ALA A 436 11.34 20.74 -11.05
N LEU A 437 10.28 19.94 -11.04
CA LEU A 437 9.61 19.54 -9.81
C LEU A 437 10.58 18.77 -8.90
N ILE A 438 11.28 17.80 -9.46
CA ILE A 438 12.20 16.97 -8.69
C ILE A 438 13.36 17.79 -8.14
N ILE A 439 13.98 18.60 -9.00
CA ILE A 439 15.16 19.37 -8.59
C ILE A 439 14.79 20.43 -7.57
N ARG A 440 13.67 21.11 -7.77
CA ARG A 440 13.21 22.12 -6.81
C ARG A 440 12.95 21.47 -5.43
N ARG A 441 12.32 20.29 -5.43
CA ARG A 441 12.04 19.62 -4.16
C ARG A 441 13.33 19.19 -3.46
N LEU A 442 14.28 18.67 -4.22
CA LEU A 442 15.58 18.30 -3.65
C LEU A 442 16.29 19.51 -3.05
N CYS A 443 16.19 20.65 -3.71
CA CYS A 443 16.83 21.86 -3.21
C CYS A 443 16.23 22.30 -1.88
N VAL A 444 14.91 22.15 -1.73
CA VAL A 444 14.26 22.44 -0.45
C VAL A 444 14.71 21.46 0.63
N LEU A 445 14.77 20.19 0.29
CA LEU A 445 15.04 19.13 1.28
C LEU A 445 16.51 19.03 1.67
N LEU A 446 17.41 19.23 0.71
CA LEU A 446 18.82 18.91 0.88
C LEU A 446 19.76 20.09 0.73
N ASN A 447 19.24 21.29 0.68
CA ASN A 447 20.01 22.52 0.46
C ASN A 447 20.36 22.74 -1.01
N ALA A 448 19.89 23.86 -1.53
CA ALA A 448 20.01 24.14 -2.96
C ALA A 448 21.47 24.22 -3.41
N GLU A 449 22.34 24.82 -2.62
CA GLU A 449 23.76 24.94 -2.99
C GLU A 449 24.39 23.55 -3.10
N ARG A 450 24.10 22.68 -2.14
CA ARG A 450 24.63 21.31 -2.13
C ARG A 450 24.20 20.55 -3.38
N VAL A 451 22.91 20.65 -3.72
CA VAL A 451 22.37 19.94 -4.88
C VAL A 451 22.99 20.47 -6.17
N TYR A 452 23.06 21.79 -6.31
CA TYR A 452 23.58 22.37 -7.55
C TYR A 452 25.07 22.10 -7.70
N ARG A 453 25.85 22.13 -6.62
CA ARG A 453 27.26 21.81 -6.70
C ARG A 453 27.48 20.37 -7.15
N GLU A 454 26.69 19.43 -6.62
CA GLU A 454 26.84 18.04 -7.01
C GLU A 454 26.42 17.80 -8.46
N LEU A 455 25.31 18.40 -8.87
CA LEU A 455 24.88 18.30 -10.26
C LEU A 455 25.91 18.88 -11.21
N SER A 456 26.49 20.02 -10.84
CA SER A 456 27.50 20.65 -11.67
C SER A 456 28.74 19.78 -11.79
N ALA A 457 29.16 19.17 -10.68
CA ALA A 457 30.35 18.29 -10.70
C ALA A 457 30.13 17.10 -11.62
N ILE A 458 28.92 16.51 -11.58
CA ILE A 458 28.61 15.39 -12.45
C ILE A 458 28.61 15.82 -13.93
N LEU A 459 27.99 16.96 -14.23
CA LEU A 459 27.86 17.41 -15.60
C LEU A 459 29.17 17.89 -16.20
N GLU A 460 30.08 18.39 -15.35
CA GLU A 460 31.38 18.81 -15.83
C GLU A 460 32.10 17.63 -16.49
N GLY A 461 31.98 16.43 -15.93
CA GLY A 461 32.62 15.25 -16.46
C GLY A 461 31.77 14.42 -17.40
N GLU A 462 30.59 14.91 -17.79
CA GLU A 462 29.68 14.14 -18.63
C GLU A 462 30.21 13.99 -20.04
N SER A 463 30.27 12.74 -20.53
CA SER A 463 30.76 12.45 -21.86
C SER A 463 29.72 12.70 -22.95
N ASP A 464 28.42 12.61 -22.62
CA ASP A 464 27.35 12.92 -23.57
C ASP A 464 27.13 14.42 -23.55
N LEU A 465 27.80 15.13 -24.45
CA LEU A 465 27.81 16.59 -24.44
C LEU A 465 26.42 17.16 -24.73
N GLU A 466 25.65 16.51 -25.59
CA GLU A 466 24.32 17.00 -25.90
C GLU A 466 23.42 16.93 -24.68
N PHE A 467 23.47 15.82 -23.96
CA PHE A 467 22.70 15.70 -22.72
C PHE A 467 23.15 16.73 -21.68
N ALA A 468 24.48 16.88 -21.56
CA ALA A 468 25.01 17.83 -20.59
C ALA A 468 24.48 19.24 -20.88
N SER A 469 24.45 19.62 -22.15
CA SER A 469 23.92 20.94 -22.53
C SER A 469 22.44 21.07 -22.18
N ILE A 470 21.64 20.04 -22.46
CA ILE A 470 20.22 20.06 -22.16
C ILE A 470 20.00 20.16 -20.66
N MET A 471 20.78 19.38 -19.89
CA MET A 471 20.65 19.39 -18.45
C MET A 471 21.05 20.73 -17.84
N VAL A 472 22.14 21.32 -18.35
CA VAL A 472 22.58 22.63 -17.88
C VAL A 472 21.53 23.68 -18.18
N GLN A 473 20.92 23.63 -19.38
CA GLN A 473 19.87 24.56 -19.71
C GLN A 473 18.70 24.44 -18.76
N ALA A 474 18.31 23.21 -18.42
CA ALA A 474 17.22 22.97 -17.47
C ALA A 474 17.58 23.53 -16.09
N LEU A 475 18.79 23.23 -15.61
CA LEU A 475 19.24 23.74 -14.31
C LEU A 475 19.29 25.26 -14.28
N ASN A 476 19.77 25.85 -15.36
CA ASN A 476 19.83 27.30 -15.46
C ASN A 476 18.43 27.93 -15.41
N LEU A 477 17.49 27.34 -16.14
CA LEU A 477 16.13 27.86 -16.14
C LEU A 477 15.49 27.76 -14.75
N ILE A 478 15.72 26.65 -14.06
CA ILE A 478 15.24 26.49 -12.69
C ILE A 478 15.86 27.53 -11.78
N LEU A 479 17.16 27.75 -11.93
CA LEU A 479 17.87 28.77 -11.15
C LEU A 479 17.30 30.15 -11.36
N LEU A 480 16.92 30.48 -12.59
CA LEU A 480 16.43 31.81 -12.92
C LEU A 480 14.97 32.05 -12.62
N THR A 481 14.20 30.98 -12.32
CA THR A 481 12.75 31.12 -12.16
C THR A 481 12.19 30.68 -10.83
N SER A 482 12.92 29.85 -10.09
CA SER A 482 12.35 29.19 -8.90
C SER A 482 12.63 29.96 -7.62
N SER A 483 11.58 30.15 -6.82
CA SER A 483 11.73 30.87 -5.55
C SER A 483 12.55 30.06 -4.54
N GLU A 484 12.55 28.73 -4.68
CA GLU A 484 13.33 27.89 -3.79
C GLU A 484 14.84 28.12 -3.90
N LEU A 485 15.27 28.79 -4.97
CA LEU A 485 16.69 29.01 -5.23
C LEU A 485 17.13 30.43 -4.96
N SER A 486 16.33 31.21 -4.25
CA SER A 486 16.67 32.60 -3.97
C SER A 486 17.97 32.74 -3.21
N GLU A 487 18.26 31.80 -2.29
CA GLU A 487 19.51 31.88 -1.51
C GLU A 487 20.73 31.67 -2.40
N ILE A 488 20.65 30.75 -3.37
CA ILE A 488 21.73 30.57 -4.34
C ILE A 488 21.94 31.83 -5.15
N ARG A 489 20.85 32.44 -5.61
CA ARG A 489 20.96 33.67 -6.41
C ARG A 489 21.59 34.79 -5.58
N ASP A 490 21.21 34.89 -4.31
CA ASP A 490 21.81 35.91 -3.44
C ASP A 490 23.30 35.66 -3.24
N LEU A 491 23.68 34.39 -3.07
CA LEU A 491 25.09 34.04 -2.94
C LEU A 491 25.87 34.35 -4.21
N LEU A 492 25.27 34.07 -5.39
CA LEU A 492 25.92 34.36 -6.65
C LEU A 492 26.11 35.86 -6.87
N LYS A 493 25.20 36.66 -6.36
CA LYS A 493 25.37 38.11 -6.44
C LYS A 493 26.59 38.58 -5.67
N GLN A 494 27.07 37.80 -4.74
CA GLN A 494 28.23 38.11 -3.93
C GLN A 494 29.51 37.47 -4.50
N SER A 495 29.49 37.01 -5.74
CA SER A 495 30.64 36.31 -6.34
C SER A 495 31.90 37.16 -6.35
N LEU A 496 31.77 38.44 -6.54
CA LEU A 496 32.93 39.35 -6.58
C LEU A 496 33.31 39.85 -5.20
N VAL A 497 32.50 39.57 -4.17
CA VAL A 497 32.68 40.14 -2.82
C VAL A 497 33.16 39.10 -1.82
N THR A 498 32.55 37.91 -1.82
CA THR A 498 32.83 36.91 -0.81
C THR A 498 33.51 35.69 -1.40
N PRO A 499 34.33 34.98 -0.61
CA PRO A 499 34.93 33.74 -1.10
C PRO A 499 33.90 32.66 -1.39
N SER A 500 32.83 32.56 -0.61
CA SER A 500 31.80 31.56 -0.85
C SER A 500 31.05 31.81 -2.13
N GLY A 501 30.78 33.09 -2.44
CA GLY A 501 30.16 33.44 -3.72
C GLY A 501 31.04 33.08 -4.89
N LYS A 502 32.35 33.38 -4.79
CA LYS A 502 33.31 33.03 -5.81
C LYS A 502 33.38 31.51 -6.01
N ASP A 503 33.42 30.77 -4.92
CA ASP A 503 33.49 29.32 -5.00
C ASP A 503 32.29 28.72 -5.72
N LEU A 504 31.09 29.22 -5.41
CA LEU A 504 29.89 28.76 -6.07
C LEU A 504 29.89 29.13 -7.56
N TYR A 505 30.31 30.37 -7.88
CA TYR A 505 30.42 30.83 -9.26
C TYR A 505 31.34 29.89 -10.03
N ASP A 506 32.52 29.62 -9.51
CA ASP A 506 33.48 28.76 -10.19
C ASP A 506 32.95 27.33 -10.35
N ALA A 507 32.27 26.82 -9.32
CA ALA A 507 31.74 25.47 -9.36
C ALA A 507 30.66 25.33 -10.44
N LEU A 508 29.74 26.28 -10.52
CA LEU A 508 28.70 26.24 -11.54
C LEU A 508 29.27 26.53 -12.93
N TYR A 509 30.23 27.45 -13.01
CA TYR A 509 30.80 27.83 -14.30
C TYR A 509 31.36 26.59 -15.03
N ALA A 510 31.95 25.67 -14.28
CA ALA A 510 32.57 24.49 -14.88
C ALA A 510 31.60 23.70 -15.76
N SER A 511 30.36 23.55 -15.31
CA SER A 511 29.37 22.80 -16.10
C SER A 511 28.52 23.72 -16.97
N TRP A 512 28.31 24.96 -16.54
CA TRP A 512 27.55 25.93 -17.33
C TRP A 512 28.21 26.20 -18.68
N CYS A 513 29.50 25.87 -18.79
CA CYS A 513 30.24 26.00 -20.07
C CYS A 513 29.59 25.21 -21.20
N HIS A 514 28.73 24.25 -20.90
CA HIS A 514 28.03 23.50 -21.93
C HIS A 514 27.01 24.33 -22.69
N SER A 515 26.62 25.49 -22.15
CA SER A 515 25.62 26.32 -22.77
C SER A 515 26.05 27.81 -22.72
N PRO A 516 26.21 28.45 -23.88
CA PRO A 516 26.54 29.90 -23.86
C PRO A 516 25.50 30.75 -23.13
N MET A 517 24.22 30.44 -23.33
CA MET A 517 23.17 31.18 -22.64
C MET A 517 23.27 31.02 -21.11
N ALA A 518 23.61 29.80 -20.65
CA ALA A 518 23.76 29.56 -19.22
C ALA A 518 24.92 30.39 -18.64
N ILE A 519 26.03 30.46 -19.34
CA ILE A 519 27.18 31.26 -18.89
C ILE A 519 26.79 32.73 -18.81
N ILE A 520 26.14 33.25 -19.87
CA ILE A 520 25.71 34.64 -19.85
C ILE A 520 24.76 34.91 -18.69
N SER A 521 23.83 34.01 -18.47
CA SER A 521 22.90 34.09 -17.35
C SER A 521 23.64 34.15 -16.01
N LEU A 522 24.62 33.26 -15.87
CA LEU A 522 25.39 33.19 -14.64
C LEU A 522 26.15 34.49 -14.40
N CYS A 523 26.70 35.07 -15.46
CA CYS A 523 27.36 36.36 -15.35
C CYS A 523 26.41 37.46 -14.93
N PHE A 524 25.19 37.44 -15.46
CA PHE A 524 24.20 38.46 -15.09
C PHE A 524 23.78 38.31 -13.62
N LEU A 525 23.65 37.05 -13.15
CA LEU A 525 23.34 36.82 -11.74
C LEU A 525 24.49 37.26 -10.84
N ALA A 526 25.71 36.97 -11.26
CA ALA A 526 26.89 37.27 -10.45
C ALA A 526 27.37 38.71 -10.64
N GLN A 527 26.77 39.42 -11.57
CA GLN A 527 27.16 40.81 -11.90
C GLN A 527 28.57 40.90 -12.46
N THR A 528 29.04 39.84 -13.10
CA THR A 528 30.33 39.83 -13.79
C THR A 528 30.12 40.27 -15.22
N TYR A 529 29.75 41.53 -15.38
CA TYR A 529 29.27 42.06 -16.69
C TYR A 529 30.37 42.15 -17.72
N GLN A 530 31.59 42.48 -17.31
CA GLN A 530 32.70 42.54 -18.27
C GLN A 530 32.93 41.15 -18.85
N HIS A 531 32.89 40.14 -17.99
CA HIS A 531 33.09 38.78 -18.48
C HIS A 531 31.94 38.38 -19.42
N ALA A 532 30.70 38.77 -19.09
CA ALA A 532 29.57 38.49 -19.96
C ALA A 532 29.82 39.08 -21.35
N SER A 533 30.28 40.32 -21.39
CA SER A 533 30.61 40.97 -22.69
C SER A 533 31.69 40.19 -23.42
N THR A 534 32.72 39.77 -22.71
CA THR A 534 33.82 39.01 -23.30
C THR A 534 33.34 37.69 -23.88
N VAL A 535 32.48 36.98 -23.13
CA VAL A 535 31.92 35.71 -23.59
C VAL A 535 31.10 35.91 -24.86
N ILE A 536 30.25 36.92 -24.87
CA ILE A 536 29.43 37.21 -26.05
C ILE A 536 30.30 37.48 -27.27
N GLN A 537 31.37 38.26 -27.10
CA GLN A 537 32.25 38.61 -28.19
C GLN A 537 33.08 37.40 -28.63
N SER A 538 33.27 36.40 -27.75
CA SER A 538 34.08 35.22 -28.10
C SER A 538 33.28 34.21 -28.90
N LEU A 539 31.97 34.35 -29.01
CA LEU A 539 31.17 33.40 -29.78
C LEU A 539 31.54 33.47 -31.27
N VAL A 540 31.78 32.30 -31.86
CA VAL A 540 32.07 32.22 -33.27
C VAL A 540 30.78 32.02 -34.04
N GLU A 541 30.88 32.22 -35.36
CA GLU A 541 29.71 32.13 -36.21
C GLU A 541 28.96 30.83 -36.08
N GLU A 542 29.69 29.73 -35.91
CA GLU A 542 29.12 28.40 -35.80
C GLU A 542 28.29 28.24 -34.53
N ASP A 543 28.60 28.99 -33.48
CA ASP A 543 27.86 28.93 -32.22
C ASP A 543 26.52 29.64 -32.33
N ILE A 544 26.39 30.60 -33.25
CA ILE A 544 25.21 31.42 -33.35
C ILE A 544 24.22 30.74 -34.30
N ASN A 545 23.49 29.79 -33.73
CA ASN A 545 22.50 29.02 -34.48
C ASN A 545 21.11 29.30 -33.90
N VAL A 546 20.11 28.64 -34.49
CA VAL A 546 18.73 28.85 -34.09
C VAL A 546 18.54 28.46 -32.64
N LYS A 547 19.19 27.37 -32.18
CA LYS A 547 19.05 26.93 -30.80
C LYS A 547 19.54 28.02 -29.83
N LEU A 548 20.69 28.61 -30.11
CA LEU A 548 21.21 29.66 -29.25
C LEU A 548 20.28 30.88 -29.25
N LEU A 549 19.78 31.24 -30.42
CA LEU A 549 18.91 32.43 -30.52
C LEU A 549 17.62 32.21 -29.75
N VAL A 550 17.06 30.99 -29.75
CA VAL A 550 15.86 30.67 -28.96
C VAL A 550 16.17 30.80 -27.47
N GLN A 551 17.35 30.32 -27.06
CA GLN A 551 17.76 30.42 -25.67
C GLN A 551 17.96 31.87 -25.25
N LEU A 552 18.57 32.66 -26.11
CA LEU A 552 18.75 34.08 -25.79
C LEU A 552 17.43 34.82 -25.73
N ASP A 553 16.48 34.44 -26.57
CA ASP A 553 15.12 34.98 -26.48
C ASP A 553 14.52 34.73 -25.11
N LYS A 554 14.69 33.54 -24.58
CA LYS A 554 14.22 33.21 -23.25
C LYS A 554 14.93 34.06 -22.19
N LEU A 555 16.23 34.22 -22.31
CA LEU A 555 16.98 35.04 -21.35
C LEU A 555 16.49 36.47 -21.33
N ILE A 556 16.27 37.05 -22.50
CA ILE A 556 15.79 38.43 -22.55
C ILE A 556 14.44 38.56 -21.85
N ARG A 557 13.54 37.60 -22.09
CA ARG A 557 12.24 37.64 -21.41
C ARG A 557 12.40 37.48 -19.91
N LEU A 558 13.31 36.61 -19.45
CA LEU A 558 13.54 36.43 -18.04
C LEU A 558 14.13 37.66 -17.38
N MET A 559 14.90 38.43 -18.12
CA MET A 559 15.48 39.67 -17.61
C MET A 559 14.41 40.73 -17.29
N GLU A 560 13.19 40.53 -17.82
CA GLU A 560 12.08 41.41 -17.50
C GLU A 560 11.32 40.98 -16.24
N THR A 561 11.71 39.87 -15.63
CA THR A 561 11.06 39.35 -14.42
C THR A 561 11.63 40.01 -13.16
N PRO A 562 10.94 39.83 -12.01
CA PRO A 562 11.43 40.44 -10.76
C PRO A 562 12.82 40.00 -10.32
N ILE A 563 13.24 38.77 -10.70
CA ILE A 563 14.55 38.27 -10.29
C ILE A 563 15.66 39.18 -10.78
N PHE A 564 15.52 39.78 -11.96
CA PHE A 564 16.52 40.67 -12.53
C PHE A 564 16.18 42.14 -12.35
N ALA A 565 15.30 42.48 -11.40
CA ALA A 565 14.97 43.87 -11.16
C ALA A 565 16.22 44.70 -10.82
N TYR A 566 17.14 44.13 -10.04
CA TYR A 566 18.37 44.84 -9.70
C TYR A 566 19.15 45.24 -10.94
N LEU A 567 19.19 44.36 -11.94
CA LEU A 567 19.92 44.61 -13.19
C LEU A 567 19.27 45.75 -13.96
N ARG A 568 17.94 45.75 -14.05
CA ARG A 568 17.24 46.82 -14.74
C ARG A 568 17.41 48.17 -14.04
N LEU A 569 17.46 48.13 -12.69
CA LEU A 569 17.70 49.36 -11.94
C LEU A 569 19.13 49.89 -12.18
N GLN A 570 20.07 49.00 -12.42
CA GLN A 570 21.45 49.42 -12.71
C GLN A 570 21.53 50.17 -14.05
N LEU A 571 20.56 49.95 -14.93
CA LEU A 571 20.53 50.67 -16.20
C LEU A 571 20.27 52.19 -16.01
N LEU A 572 19.83 52.59 -14.83
CA LEU A 572 19.64 54.01 -14.53
C LEU A 572 20.96 54.75 -14.36
N GLU A 573 22.07 53.99 -14.25
CA GLU A 573 23.39 54.59 -14.06
C GLU A 573 24.34 54.11 -15.15
N PRO A 574 24.17 54.55 -16.39
CA PRO A 574 24.94 53.99 -17.50
C PRO A 574 26.45 54.15 -17.37
N GLY A 575 26.90 55.23 -16.80
CA GLY A 575 28.33 55.46 -16.67
C GLY A 575 28.98 54.54 -15.64
N ARG A 576 28.17 54.01 -14.75
CA ARG A 576 28.66 53.16 -13.70
C ARG A 576 28.68 51.70 -14.12
N TYR A 577 27.82 51.32 -15.05
CA TYR A 577 27.65 49.94 -15.47
C TYR A 577 27.88 49.78 -16.96
N ILE A 578 28.98 50.32 -17.44
CA ILE A 578 29.31 50.32 -18.86
C ILE A 578 29.33 48.91 -19.42
N TRP A 579 29.90 47.95 -18.68
CA TRP A 579 30.02 46.58 -19.18
C TRP A 579 28.68 45.90 -19.28
N LEU A 580 27.74 46.23 -18.39
CA LEU A 580 26.39 45.75 -18.53
C LEU A 580 25.79 46.18 -19.87
N PHE A 581 25.95 47.47 -20.19
CA PHE A 581 25.44 47.99 -21.46
C PHE A 581 26.11 47.34 -22.66
N LYS A 582 27.44 47.14 -22.58
CA LYS A 582 28.13 46.47 -23.67
C LYS A 582 27.64 45.02 -23.83
N ALA A 583 27.38 44.33 -22.75
CA ALA A 583 26.86 42.98 -22.83
C ALA A 583 25.47 42.96 -23.45
N LEU A 584 24.60 43.89 -23.03
CA LEU A 584 23.24 43.94 -23.54
C LEU A 584 23.23 44.33 -25.02
N TYR A 585 24.07 45.28 -25.41
CA TYR A 585 24.17 45.63 -26.83
C TYR A 585 24.74 44.45 -27.62
N GLY A 586 25.66 43.70 -27.05
CA GLY A 586 26.16 42.51 -27.71
C GLY A 586 25.04 41.50 -27.98
N LEU A 587 24.17 41.28 -26.99
CA LEU A 587 23.03 40.42 -27.20
C LEU A 587 22.08 40.99 -28.27
N LEU A 588 21.89 42.30 -28.24
CA LEU A 588 21.01 42.93 -29.21
C LEU A 588 21.51 42.73 -30.64
N MET A 589 22.85 42.77 -30.80
CA MET A 589 23.45 42.57 -32.12
C MET A 589 23.29 41.14 -32.62
N LEU A 590 23.21 40.19 -31.69
CA LEU A 590 23.04 38.79 -32.08
C LEU A 590 21.61 38.44 -32.47
N LEU A 591 20.63 39.15 -31.93
CA LEU A 591 19.23 38.80 -32.11
C LEU A 591 18.72 39.27 -33.48
N PRO A 592 17.87 38.46 -34.12
CA PRO A 592 17.20 38.93 -35.35
C PRO A 592 16.29 40.12 -35.06
N GLN A 593 16.28 41.08 -35.92
CA GLN A 593 15.53 42.31 -35.68
C GLN A 593 14.01 42.07 -35.63
N GLN A 594 13.55 41.03 -36.30
CA GLN A 594 12.13 40.68 -36.28
C GLN A 594 11.68 39.98 -35.02
N SER A 595 12.61 39.49 -34.23
CA SER A 595 12.26 38.70 -33.02
C SER A 595 11.68 39.61 -31.96
N SER A 596 10.79 39.03 -31.15
CA SER A 596 10.20 39.78 -30.04
C SER A 596 11.25 40.12 -28.98
N ALA A 597 12.23 39.24 -28.81
CA ALA A 597 13.31 39.51 -27.85
C ALA A 597 14.09 40.76 -28.24
N PHE A 598 14.39 40.89 -29.53
CA PHE A 598 15.07 42.08 -30.00
C PHE A 598 14.26 43.34 -29.66
N LYS A 599 12.96 43.30 -29.92
CA LYS A 599 12.09 44.44 -29.64
C LYS A 599 12.02 44.77 -28.16
N ILE A 600 11.92 43.72 -27.32
CA ILE A 600 11.87 43.91 -25.87
C ILE A 600 13.15 44.55 -25.36
N LEU A 601 14.30 44.03 -25.77
CA LEU A 601 15.59 44.52 -25.30
C LEU A 601 15.84 45.93 -25.82
N LYS A 602 15.52 46.18 -27.09
CA LYS A 602 15.71 47.50 -27.69
C LYS A 602 14.86 48.54 -26.95
N THR A 603 13.60 48.20 -26.65
CA THR A 603 12.73 49.11 -25.93
C THR A 603 13.28 49.42 -24.54
N ARG A 604 13.79 48.37 -23.84
CA ARG A 604 14.37 48.59 -22.54
C ARG A 604 15.58 49.52 -22.59
N LEU A 605 16.44 49.33 -23.59
CA LEU A 605 17.64 50.14 -23.71
C LEU A 605 17.33 51.55 -24.09
N LYS A 606 16.25 51.81 -24.85
CA LYS A 606 15.83 53.15 -25.18
C LYS A 606 15.32 53.93 -23.98
N ALA A 607 14.85 53.24 -22.96
CA ALA A 607 14.27 53.88 -21.78
C ALA A 607 15.32 54.38 -20.81
N VAL A 608 16.59 54.04 -21.00
CA VAL A 608 17.63 54.43 -20.04
C VAL A 608 18.12 55.84 -20.33
N PRO A 609 18.72 56.48 -19.29
CA PRO A 609 19.24 57.85 -19.47
C PRO A 609 20.32 57.91 -20.54
N SER A 610 20.41 59.08 -21.15
CA SER A 610 21.39 59.32 -22.22
C SER A 610 22.81 59.33 -21.67
N TYR A 611 23.77 58.85 -22.48
CA TYR A 611 25.17 58.92 -22.11
C TYR A 611 25.67 60.35 -21.99
N SER A 612 25.03 61.31 -22.61
CA SER A 612 25.44 62.70 -22.50
C SER A 612 25.38 63.21 -21.04
N ASN A 613 24.49 62.61 -20.25
CA ASN A 613 24.37 62.97 -18.84
C ASN A 613 25.45 62.39 -17.97
N SER A 614 26.24 61.46 -18.51
CA SER A 614 27.30 60.82 -17.76
C SER A 614 28.64 60.93 -18.50
N GLY A 615 28.80 62.03 -19.22
CA GLY A 615 29.99 62.22 -20.02
C GLY A 615 31.27 62.19 -19.22
N GLU A 616 31.24 62.67 -18.01
CA GLU A 616 32.43 62.67 -17.16
C GLU A 616 32.85 61.24 -16.84
N GLN A 617 31.87 60.39 -16.55
CA GLN A 617 32.15 59.00 -16.22
C GLN A 617 32.69 58.26 -17.45
N LEU A 618 32.15 58.54 -18.61
CA LEU A 618 32.62 57.95 -19.84
C LEU A 618 34.06 58.38 -20.18
N LYS A 619 34.37 59.64 -19.91
CA LYS A 619 35.73 60.12 -20.11
C LYS A 619 36.72 59.41 -19.20
N ARG A 620 36.31 59.13 -17.97
CA ARG A 620 37.18 58.40 -17.05
C ARG A 620 37.47 56.99 -17.55
N THR A 621 36.47 56.32 -18.09
CA THR A 621 36.69 54.98 -18.60
C THR A 621 37.46 54.99 -19.90
N SER A 622 37.35 56.07 -20.68
CA SER A 622 38.07 56.15 -21.94
C SER A 622 39.56 56.48 -21.76
N SER A 623 39.98 56.79 -20.55
CA SER A 623 41.36 57.13 -20.30
C SER A 623 42.31 55.91 -20.30
N GLY A 624 41.85 54.79 -20.75
CA GLY A 624 42.72 53.65 -20.97
C GLY A 624 42.30 52.36 -20.33
N ASP A 625 41.93 52.44 -19.09
CA ASP A 625 41.59 51.19 -18.39
C ASP A 625 40.12 51.15 -18.15
N PRO A 626 39.38 50.24 -18.85
CA PRO A 626 37.95 50.13 -18.69
C PRO A 626 37.56 49.65 -17.31
N TYR A 627 38.52 49.25 -16.50
CA TYR A 627 38.25 48.73 -15.16
C TYR A 627 38.45 49.74 -14.07
N GLN A 628 38.75 51.00 -14.41
CA GLN A 628 39.00 52.04 -13.43
C GLN A 628 37.72 52.80 -13.13
N PHE A 629 36.87 52.21 -12.27
CA PHE A 629 35.68 52.89 -11.81
C PHE A 629 35.89 53.42 -10.39
N HIS A 630 36.87 54.28 -10.24
CA HIS A 630 37.29 54.74 -8.94
C HIS A 630 36.28 55.63 -8.26
N SER A 631 35.37 56.19 -8.99
CA SER A 631 34.33 57.04 -8.43
C SER A 631 33.14 56.24 -7.90
N VAL A 632 33.11 54.95 -8.14
CA VAL A 632 32.01 54.09 -7.69
C VAL A 632 32.12 53.90 -6.18
N PRO A 633 31.01 54.03 -5.46
CA PRO A 633 31.03 53.76 -4.02
C PRO A 633 31.55 52.36 -3.71
N ASP A 634 32.17 52.22 -2.54
CA ASP A 634 32.87 50.99 -2.18
C ASP A 634 32.00 49.75 -2.34
N GLY A 635 30.74 49.82 -1.95
CA GLY A 635 29.87 48.65 -2.04
C GLY A 635 29.54 48.23 -3.45
N PHE A 636 29.71 49.12 -4.42
CA PHE A 636 29.37 48.82 -5.81
C PHE A 636 30.59 48.55 -6.68
N ARG A 637 31.75 48.97 -6.23
CA ARG A 637 32.96 48.78 -7.02
C ARG A 637 33.23 47.29 -7.25
N THR A 638 33.08 46.49 -6.22
CA THR A 638 33.31 45.07 -6.33
C THR A 638 32.21 44.34 -7.08
N ILE A 639 31.01 44.89 -7.07
CA ILE A 639 29.89 44.30 -7.77
C ILE A 639 30.03 44.44 -9.28
N GLU A 640 30.32 45.69 -9.73
CA GLU A 640 30.35 45.95 -11.16
C GLU A 640 31.51 45.24 -11.84
N ASP A 641 32.63 45.22 -11.20
CA ASP A 641 33.83 44.89 -11.93
C ASP A 641 34.83 44.11 -11.12
N GLY A 642 34.83 42.81 -11.35
CA GLY A 642 35.79 41.92 -10.72
C GLY A 642 37.23 42.23 -11.10
N VAL A 643 37.42 43.02 -12.15
CA VAL A 643 38.75 43.39 -12.58
C VAL A 643 39.39 44.36 -11.62
N VAL A 644 38.58 45.17 -10.94
CA VAL A 644 39.12 46.04 -9.89
C VAL A 644 39.81 45.18 -8.84
N VAL A 645 39.20 44.04 -8.50
CA VAL A 645 39.79 43.10 -7.58
C VAL A 645 41.05 42.47 -8.18
N ALA A 646 40.98 42.13 -9.47
CA ALA A 646 42.11 41.50 -10.13
C ALA A 646 43.29 42.46 -10.31
N GLU A 647 43.01 43.75 -10.38
CA GLU A 647 44.06 44.74 -10.53
C GLU A 647 45.00 44.77 -9.32
N ASP A 648 44.50 44.31 -8.21
CA ASP A 648 45.32 44.25 -7.02
C ASP A 648 46.36 43.15 -7.11
N GLY A 649 46.70 42.76 -8.32
CA GLY A 649 47.78 41.86 -8.57
C GLY A 649 47.47 40.41 -8.35
N GLY A 650 46.20 40.07 -8.46
CA GLY A 650 45.78 38.74 -8.24
C GLY A 650 45.98 38.31 -6.80
N SER A 651 46.39 39.19 -5.97
CA SER A 651 46.55 38.94 -4.57
C SER A 651 45.21 38.94 -3.87
N SER A 652 44.16 39.39 -4.56
CA SER A 652 42.87 39.44 -3.97
C SER A 652 42.37 38.04 -3.65
N ARG A 653 41.90 37.90 -2.46
CA ARG A 653 41.39 36.60 -2.01
C ARG A 653 40.08 36.21 -2.74
N ASN A 654 39.37 37.18 -3.28
CA ASN A 654 38.12 36.96 -3.96
C ASN A 654 38.23 37.10 -5.48
N GLY A 655 39.46 37.16 -6.01
CA GLY A 655 39.70 37.36 -7.43
C GLY A 655 39.28 36.17 -8.26
N ILE A 656 38.30 36.33 -9.14
CA ILE A 656 37.95 35.30 -10.11
C ILE A 656 38.94 35.38 -11.25
N ASN A 657 39.48 34.22 -11.64
CA ASN A 657 40.39 34.19 -12.79
C ASN A 657 39.58 34.10 -14.07
N PHE A 658 39.21 35.26 -14.58
CA PHE A 658 38.33 35.32 -15.76
C PHE A 658 39.02 34.76 -17.03
N ALA A 659 40.31 34.93 -17.14
CA ALA A 659 41.02 34.34 -18.29
C ALA A 659 40.90 32.82 -18.30
N ALA A 660 41.08 32.21 -17.14
CA ALA A 660 40.90 30.77 -17.03
C ALA A 660 39.46 30.35 -17.30
N ARG A 661 38.48 31.13 -16.79
CA ARG A 661 37.08 30.82 -17.05
C ARG A 661 36.76 30.92 -18.54
N LEU A 662 37.27 31.91 -19.21
CA LEU A 662 37.04 32.07 -20.65
C LEU A 662 37.61 30.88 -21.41
N GLN A 663 38.81 30.49 -21.08
CA GLN A 663 39.45 29.31 -21.71
C GLN A 663 38.58 28.06 -21.49
N GLN A 664 38.09 27.91 -20.30
CA GLN A 664 37.25 26.77 -19.96
C GLN A 664 36.00 26.76 -20.84
N PHE A 665 35.37 27.90 -20.98
CA PHE A 665 34.17 28.03 -21.81
C PHE A 665 34.49 27.74 -23.28
N GLN A 666 35.55 28.36 -23.80
CA GLN A 666 35.89 28.19 -25.19
C GLN A 666 36.29 26.77 -25.53
N GLN A 667 36.99 26.10 -24.63
CA GLN A 667 37.37 24.70 -24.82
C GLN A 667 36.15 23.80 -24.87
N MET A 668 35.18 24.01 -23.97
CA MET A 668 34.00 23.20 -23.96
C MET A 668 33.17 23.46 -25.25
N GLN A 669 33.10 24.68 -25.69
CA GLN A 669 32.37 24.99 -26.93
C GLN A 669 33.04 24.36 -28.14
N ARG A 670 34.36 24.30 -28.15
CA ARG A 670 35.06 23.61 -29.22
C ARG A 670 34.67 22.12 -29.26
N GLN A 671 34.57 21.51 -28.11
CA GLN A 671 34.16 20.09 -28.06
C GLN A 671 32.73 19.93 -28.63
N HIS A 672 31.84 20.83 -28.29
CA HIS A 672 30.48 20.78 -28.83
C HIS A 672 30.48 20.96 -30.34
N ARG A 673 31.30 21.89 -30.87
CA ARG A 673 31.38 22.08 -32.31
C ARG A 673 31.92 20.83 -33.04
N VAL A 674 32.93 20.19 -32.47
CA VAL A 674 33.43 18.97 -33.05
C VAL A 674 32.37 17.90 -33.10
N LEU A 675 31.60 17.74 -32.01
CA LEU A 675 30.52 16.76 -31.97
C LEU A 675 29.45 17.08 -33.01
N ALA A 676 29.08 18.34 -33.16
CA ALA A 676 28.05 18.74 -34.14
C ALA A 676 28.52 18.43 -35.57
N LYS A 677 29.79 18.65 -35.87
CA LYS A 677 30.31 18.37 -37.19
C LYS A 677 30.33 16.87 -37.44
N THR A 678 30.72 16.07 -36.43
CA THR A 678 30.71 14.63 -36.55
C THR A 678 29.29 14.10 -36.79
N ARG A 679 28.34 14.63 -36.09
CA ARG A 679 26.93 14.20 -36.25
C ARG A 679 26.38 14.60 -37.63
N ALA A 680 26.77 15.76 -38.14
CA ALA A 680 26.32 16.20 -39.46
C ALA A 680 26.83 15.25 -40.54
N LYS A 681 28.12 14.84 -40.46
CA LYS A 681 28.65 13.88 -41.38
C LYS A 681 27.97 12.53 -41.28
N SER A 682 27.69 12.11 -40.04
CA SER A 682 27.01 10.83 -39.82
C SER A 682 25.60 10.85 -40.39
N ARG A 683 24.90 11.95 -40.26
CA ARG A 683 23.54 12.08 -40.81
C ARG A 683 23.55 12.01 -42.33
N ASN A 684 24.52 12.68 -42.96
CA ASN A 684 24.64 12.66 -44.41
C ASN A 684 24.86 11.24 -44.92
N ILE A 685 25.70 10.50 -44.25
CA ILE A 685 25.97 9.10 -44.62
C ILE A 685 24.73 8.26 -44.43
N SER A 686 24.04 8.40 -43.31
CA SER A 686 22.87 7.60 -43.03
C SER A 686 21.70 7.92 -43.98
N THR A 687 21.52 9.21 -44.35
CA THR A 687 20.48 9.56 -45.29
C THR A 687 20.74 9.01 -46.67
N SER A 688 22.00 8.99 -47.09
CA SER A 688 22.34 8.43 -48.38
C SER A 688 22.18 6.91 -48.42
N SER A 689 22.40 6.25 -47.29
CA SER A 689 22.27 4.78 -47.23
C SER A 689 20.83 4.32 -46.97
N THR A 690 19.96 5.18 -46.46
CA THR A 690 18.63 4.77 -46.10
C THR A 690 17.57 5.05 -47.18
N LYS A 691 17.97 5.59 -48.30
CA LYS A 691 17.01 5.91 -49.36
C LYS A 691 16.35 4.67 -49.96
N GLU A 692 17.07 3.55 -50.01
CA GLU A 692 16.55 2.37 -50.68
C GLU A 692 15.58 1.54 -49.86
N PRO A 693 15.86 1.25 -48.59
CA PRO A 693 14.97 0.32 -47.87
C PRO A 693 13.73 0.94 -47.31
N LYS A 694 13.53 2.23 -47.44
CA LYS A 694 12.41 2.91 -46.78
C LYS A 694 11.03 2.46 -47.26
N ARG A 695 10.96 2.03 -48.54
CA ARG A 695 9.65 1.65 -49.12
C ARG A 695 9.11 0.36 -48.54
N GLU A 696 9.99 -0.50 -48.07
CA GLU A 696 9.56 -1.82 -47.61
C GLU A 696 9.10 -1.79 -46.15
N GLU A 697 9.26 -0.69 -45.48
CA GLU A 697 8.99 -0.66 -44.06
C GLU A 697 7.63 -0.06 -43.71
N GLU A 698 6.79 0.15 -44.72
CA GLU A 698 5.46 0.66 -44.45
C GLU A 698 4.67 -0.20 -43.46
N PRO A 699 4.73 -1.54 -43.59
CA PRO A 699 4.00 -2.37 -42.59
C PRO A 699 4.46 -2.14 -41.15
N ILE A 700 5.70 -1.72 -40.98
CA ILE A 700 6.22 -1.49 -39.64
C ILE A 700 5.55 -0.28 -38.98
N ARG A 701 5.07 0.65 -39.81
CA ARG A 701 4.36 1.80 -39.27
C ARG A 701 3.07 1.43 -38.57
N ALA A 702 2.41 0.37 -39.08
CA ALA A 702 1.19 -0.10 -38.44
C ALA A 702 1.48 -0.63 -37.05
N GLN A 703 2.66 -1.25 -36.89
CA GLN A 703 3.06 -1.74 -35.58
C GLN A 703 3.36 -0.60 -34.62
N SER A 704 3.90 0.49 -35.16
CA SER A 704 4.19 1.64 -34.31
C SER A 704 2.91 2.30 -33.81
N VAL A 705 1.84 2.19 -34.58
CA VAL A 705 0.54 2.70 -34.13
C VAL A 705 0.06 1.93 -32.91
N GLU A 706 0.26 0.60 -32.93
CA GLU A 706 -0.11 -0.22 -31.79
C GLU A 706 0.69 0.18 -30.54
N ARG A 707 1.96 0.50 -30.75
CA ARG A 707 2.81 0.91 -29.64
C ARG A 707 2.41 2.26 -29.08
N ASN A 708 1.80 3.09 -29.93
CA ASN A 708 1.41 4.42 -29.49
C ASN A 708 0.25 4.40 -28.51
N VAL A 709 -0.55 3.32 -28.52
CA VAL A 709 -1.70 3.25 -27.61
C VAL A 709 -1.28 3.30 -26.15
N PRO A 710 -0.32 2.45 -25.71
CA PRO A 710 0.15 2.58 -24.32
C PRO A 710 0.81 3.91 -24.03
N SER A 711 1.57 4.43 -25.01
CA SER A 711 2.24 5.70 -24.80
C SER A 711 1.25 6.87 -24.73
N ARG A 712 0.14 6.76 -25.46
CA ARG A 712 -0.90 7.78 -25.39
C ARG A 712 -1.55 7.81 -24.03
N SER A 713 -1.88 6.65 -23.48
CA SER A 713 -2.48 6.60 -22.16
C SER A 713 -1.50 7.11 -21.10
N PHE A 714 -0.22 6.80 -21.27
CA PHE A 714 0.81 7.28 -20.38
C PHE A 714 0.94 8.82 -20.47
N LYS A 715 0.91 9.34 -21.69
CA LYS A 715 1.00 10.79 -21.90
C LYS A 715 -0.21 11.49 -21.33
N ARG A 716 -1.40 10.89 -21.43
CA ARG A 716 -2.61 11.47 -20.87
C ARG A 716 -2.50 11.59 -19.35
N GLY A 717 -1.96 10.55 -18.71
CA GLY A 717 -1.76 10.58 -17.29
C GLY A 717 -0.81 11.68 -16.86
N LEU A 718 0.27 11.84 -17.62
CA LEU A 718 1.24 12.88 -17.33
C LEU A 718 0.67 14.27 -17.59
N GLY A 719 -0.17 14.38 -18.61
CA GLY A 719 -0.78 15.65 -18.92
C GLY A 719 -1.72 16.15 -17.85
N LYS A 720 -2.39 15.24 -17.20
CA LYS A 720 -3.30 15.59 -16.11
C LYS A 720 -2.55 16.10 -14.88
N LEU A 721 -1.28 15.78 -14.77
CA LEU A 721 -0.49 16.13 -13.61
C LEU A 721 0.26 17.45 -13.76
N ARG A 722 0.03 18.17 -14.85
CA ARG A 722 0.62 19.50 -15.01
C ARG A 722 0.03 20.46 -14.00
N LEU A 723 0.87 21.11 -13.25
CA LEU A 723 0.48 22.12 -12.27
C LEU A 723 0.76 23.53 -12.76
#